data_1287c42738303fa6df8566a7ae88bb58
#
_entry.id   1287c42738303fa6df8566a7ae88bb58
#
_cell.length_a   1.000
_cell.length_b   1.000
_cell.length_c   1.000
_cell.angle_alpha   90.00
_cell.angle_beta   90.00
_cell.angle_gamma   90.00
#
_symmetry.space_group_name_H-M   'P 1'
#
loop_
_entity.id
_entity.type
_entity.pdbx_description
1 polymer ?
#
loop_
_entity_poly.entity_id
_entity_poly.type
_entity_poly.pdbx_seq_one_letter_code
_entity_poly.pdbx_strand_id
1 'polypeptide(L)'
;MTLTDAWKSEGRAAVVARLKERRACLLQTFAKRLNFTDGLEAMYAYADAFDDILRDLNALTAQTVVPSESSPPPTIVAVGGFGRKELAPYSDIDLLFLLENADDATAQERIAFMVQILWDMGLKVGQAVRTVDDCINQARTEMTIRTNLLEARFVDGDRGLFDDFNARFTALCRETDGRDFVMAKVEERRLRYQRMGQSKYMLEPNVKEGRGGLRDLHLMFWLIKYLFGITNMPDLVSSNILSRQACAAFLKAHRFLTTVRCHLHLLNGRAGDVLTFEAQKQIALKMGYDNRSGQCAVERFMKHYYLICKNVGELSWLMTVIIGDTLNDGVSFSDIDSDFVLINDRISFKDTVSLDQNPMLTMRAFYLKQSLKKPVDPRTLGKITDNAKLARKLRKNPQANALFLDILAGESAETTLRQMLETGVLGYFMPDFQPLIAQVQFDLYHVYTTDEHTLKTLGFLERQSSEQAQRTLALAALLHDIGKGRGGKHEEIGAVLAQKVTADLGLDDAEAQDVVWLVRNHLLMSQVAFRRDIFDPKTIDDFVQTVQSPERLRRLFALTVADIKAVGPAVWNSFKEKLLTDLLSFALARMRGGGAHERVLTENQRKLAELPPSKAYSFSVSTDAERGVTEFIVLAPDHDGLFAEITGAMALCDVSVVEAQITTLDNKMALDTFLIQDSLRRPVESEKKIAKLKQKIEQAAQTDFEPMLAEKRKTAPKTELTVPVRAFVDNLASDKCTLIEVNGTDAVGFLHLATHAMTRLRLQIVSAHIYTYGSRVVDVFYVTDNNGEKIVDEAILDNIKSTITEVLNNAYIGS
;
A
#
# COMPACT_ATOMS: atom_id res chain seq x y z
N MET A 1 -50.17 6.85 -3.80
CA MET A 1 -50.12 7.78 -4.93
C MET A 1 -49.15 7.20 -5.95
N THR A 2 -49.61 6.91 -7.15
CA THR A 2 -48.80 6.36 -8.26
C THR A 2 -47.93 7.46 -8.88
N LEU A 3 -46.97 7.09 -9.77
CA LEU A 3 -46.18 8.12 -10.51
C LEU A 3 -47.06 8.92 -11.45
N THR A 4 -48.12 8.28 -12.00
CA THR A 4 -49.13 8.94 -12.84
C THR A 4 -49.95 9.95 -12.05
N ASP A 5 -50.32 9.66 -10.79
CA ASP A 5 -51.02 10.64 -9.96
C ASP A 5 -50.12 11.81 -9.61
N ALA A 6 -48.83 11.54 -9.29
CA ALA A 6 -47.83 12.60 -9.05
C ALA A 6 -47.64 13.51 -10.26
N TRP A 7 -47.55 12.92 -11.46
CA TRP A 7 -47.44 13.70 -12.71
C TRP A 7 -48.65 14.61 -12.96
N LYS A 8 -49.89 14.06 -12.75
CA LYS A 8 -51.12 14.84 -12.92
C LYS A 8 -51.26 15.96 -11.90
N SER A 9 -50.67 15.86 -10.70
CA SER A 9 -50.78 16.90 -9.65
C SER A 9 -49.86 18.08 -9.90
N GLU A 10 -48.55 17.85 -10.02
CA GLU A 10 -47.53 18.89 -10.06
C GLU A 10 -46.44 18.59 -11.11
N GLY A 11 -46.69 17.69 -12.05
CA GLY A 11 -45.80 17.39 -13.17
C GLY A 11 -44.49 16.74 -12.72
N ARG A 12 -43.41 17.09 -13.41
CA ARG A 12 -42.06 16.52 -13.22
C ARG A 12 -41.55 16.62 -11.80
N ALA A 13 -41.77 17.77 -11.13
CA ALA A 13 -41.24 18.00 -9.78
C ALA A 13 -41.80 16.98 -8.76
N ALA A 14 -43.09 16.66 -8.83
CA ALA A 14 -43.70 15.66 -7.95
C ALA A 14 -43.19 14.25 -8.22
N VAL A 15 -42.97 13.88 -9.49
CA VAL A 15 -42.39 12.57 -9.85
C VAL A 15 -40.97 12.46 -9.28
N VAL A 16 -40.12 13.47 -9.46
CA VAL A 16 -38.75 13.48 -8.91
C VAL A 16 -38.77 13.40 -7.40
N ALA A 17 -39.62 14.18 -6.71
CA ALA A 17 -39.75 14.14 -5.24
C ALA A 17 -40.11 12.72 -4.75
N ARG A 18 -41.10 12.10 -5.38
CA ARG A 18 -41.58 10.75 -5.05
C ARG A 18 -40.50 9.68 -5.24
N LEU A 19 -39.76 9.77 -6.34
CA LEU A 19 -38.67 8.83 -6.62
C LEU A 19 -37.47 9.00 -5.70
N LYS A 20 -37.17 10.25 -5.29
CA LYS A 20 -36.15 10.52 -4.24
C LYS A 20 -36.52 9.88 -2.91
N GLU A 21 -37.79 10.00 -2.47
CA GLU A 21 -38.31 9.34 -1.28
C GLU A 21 -38.18 7.81 -1.38
N ARG A 22 -38.61 7.24 -2.53
CA ARG A 22 -38.48 5.80 -2.78
C ARG A 22 -37.04 5.34 -2.72
N ARG A 23 -36.11 6.05 -3.36
CA ARG A 23 -34.68 5.77 -3.30
C ARG A 23 -34.13 5.83 -1.88
N ALA A 24 -34.51 6.84 -1.09
CA ALA A 24 -34.07 6.96 0.31
C ALA A 24 -34.55 5.77 1.14
N CYS A 25 -35.79 5.33 0.96
CA CYS A 25 -36.36 4.14 1.61
C CYS A 25 -35.60 2.86 1.19
N LEU A 26 -35.28 2.73 -0.11
CA LEU A 26 -34.51 1.58 -0.64
C LEU A 26 -33.11 1.54 -0.04
N LEU A 27 -32.42 2.68 0.11
CA LEU A 27 -31.08 2.75 0.75
C LEU A 27 -31.15 2.37 2.24
N GLN A 28 -32.20 2.79 2.96
CA GLN A 28 -32.40 2.38 4.34
C GLN A 28 -32.67 0.87 4.47
N THR A 29 -33.50 0.33 3.56
CA THR A 29 -33.82 -1.10 3.50
C THR A 29 -32.57 -1.90 3.17
N PHE A 30 -31.74 -1.42 2.23
CA PHE A 30 -30.45 -2.01 1.90
C PHE A 30 -29.52 -2.07 3.12
N ALA A 31 -29.35 -0.95 3.83
CA ALA A 31 -28.49 -0.87 5.01
C ALA A 31 -28.97 -1.82 6.13
N LYS A 32 -30.28 -1.93 6.35
CA LYS A 32 -30.87 -2.91 7.29
C LYS A 32 -30.59 -4.34 6.85
N ARG A 33 -30.83 -4.66 5.57
CA ARG A 33 -30.62 -5.99 5.02
C ARG A 33 -29.17 -6.44 5.14
N LEU A 34 -28.22 -5.56 4.87
CA LEU A 34 -26.79 -5.83 4.95
C LEU A 34 -26.31 -6.26 6.35
N ASN A 35 -27.06 -5.96 7.42
CA ASN A 35 -26.78 -6.44 8.77
C ASN A 35 -27.14 -7.92 8.98
N PHE A 36 -27.96 -8.53 8.09
CA PHE A 36 -28.47 -9.89 8.24
C PHE A 36 -28.12 -10.82 7.07
N THR A 37 -27.69 -10.25 5.93
CA THR A 37 -27.30 -10.99 4.72
C THR A 37 -25.93 -10.52 4.22
N ASP A 38 -25.38 -11.25 3.25
CA ASP A 38 -24.18 -10.75 2.56
C ASP A 38 -24.49 -9.62 1.55
N GLY A 39 -23.44 -8.91 1.14
CA GLY A 39 -23.57 -7.77 0.24
C GLY A 39 -24.13 -8.13 -1.13
N LEU A 40 -23.92 -9.36 -1.62
CA LEU A 40 -24.39 -9.80 -2.92
C LEU A 40 -25.92 -9.96 -2.94
N GLU A 41 -26.49 -10.60 -1.92
CA GLU A 41 -27.94 -10.71 -1.76
C GLU A 41 -28.62 -9.34 -1.58
N ALA A 42 -27.97 -8.45 -0.83
CA ALA A 42 -28.46 -7.08 -0.66
C ALA A 42 -28.46 -6.31 -1.99
N MET A 43 -27.42 -6.46 -2.82
CA MET A 43 -27.34 -5.83 -4.15
C MET A 43 -28.38 -6.37 -5.11
N TYR A 44 -28.66 -7.68 -5.12
CA TYR A 44 -29.67 -8.29 -5.97
C TYR A 44 -31.04 -7.70 -5.67
N ALA A 45 -31.43 -7.65 -4.39
CA ALA A 45 -32.72 -7.07 -4.01
C ALA A 45 -32.81 -5.56 -4.33
N TYR A 46 -31.68 -4.83 -4.23
CA TYR A 46 -31.65 -3.43 -4.58
C TYR A 46 -31.77 -3.20 -6.08
N ALA A 47 -31.14 -4.05 -6.90
CA ALA A 47 -31.27 -4.03 -8.36
C ALA A 47 -32.70 -4.34 -8.81
N ASP A 48 -33.36 -5.37 -8.20
CA ASP A 48 -34.76 -5.70 -8.51
C ASP A 48 -35.70 -4.51 -8.19
N ALA A 49 -35.48 -3.82 -7.07
CA ALA A 49 -36.25 -2.64 -6.71
C ALA A 49 -36.00 -1.44 -7.66
N PHE A 50 -34.81 -1.35 -8.25
CA PHE A 50 -34.50 -0.38 -9.29
C PHE A 50 -35.14 -0.75 -10.64
N ASP A 51 -35.21 -2.03 -10.99
CA ASP A 51 -35.97 -2.48 -12.15
C ASP A 51 -37.44 -2.00 -12.08
N ASP A 52 -38.07 -2.07 -10.89
CA ASP A 52 -39.45 -1.56 -10.68
C ASP A 52 -39.55 -0.05 -10.87
N ILE A 53 -38.52 0.73 -10.47
CA ILE A 53 -38.48 2.18 -10.74
C ILE A 53 -38.40 2.44 -12.25
N LEU A 54 -37.58 1.69 -12.99
CA LEU A 54 -37.47 1.86 -14.44
C LEU A 54 -38.73 1.44 -15.18
N ARG A 55 -39.40 0.35 -14.78
CA ARG A 55 -40.68 -0.06 -15.32
C ARG A 55 -41.76 1.00 -15.10
N ASP A 56 -41.87 1.53 -13.88
CA ASP A 56 -42.85 2.56 -13.54
C ASP A 56 -42.58 3.84 -14.36
N LEU A 57 -41.30 4.23 -14.58
CA LEU A 57 -40.94 5.38 -15.42
C LEU A 57 -41.27 5.13 -16.90
N ASN A 58 -40.96 3.94 -17.43
CA ASN A 58 -41.24 3.57 -18.80
C ASN A 58 -42.78 3.61 -19.07
N ALA A 59 -43.55 3.03 -18.16
CA ALA A 59 -45.02 3.09 -18.22
C ALA A 59 -45.56 4.53 -18.14
N LEU A 60 -45.03 5.36 -17.24
CA LEU A 60 -45.42 6.77 -17.12
C LEU A 60 -45.17 7.55 -18.43
N THR A 61 -43.98 7.37 -19.04
CA THR A 61 -43.65 8.11 -20.29
C THR A 61 -44.56 7.66 -21.43
N ALA A 62 -44.78 6.36 -21.59
CA ALA A 62 -45.57 5.82 -22.69
C ALA A 62 -47.08 6.12 -22.58
N GLN A 63 -47.61 6.14 -21.36
CA GLN A 63 -49.07 6.29 -21.15
C GLN A 63 -49.52 7.73 -20.90
N THR A 64 -48.61 8.60 -20.40
CA THR A 64 -49.07 9.88 -19.85
C THR A 64 -48.23 11.08 -20.32
N VAL A 65 -46.91 10.97 -20.44
CA VAL A 65 -46.02 12.11 -20.77
C VAL A 65 -45.87 12.27 -22.30
N VAL A 66 -45.58 11.15 -22.98
CA VAL A 66 -45.43 11.09 -24.44
C VAL A 66 -46.27 9.91 -24.98
N PRO A 67 -47.60 9.99 -24.91
CA PRO A 67 -48.46 8.91 -25.40
C PRO A 67 -48.39 8.81 -26.92
N SER A 68 -48.28 7.59 -27.45
CA SER A 68 -48.31 7.29 -28.88
C SER A 68 -48.76 5.84 -29.09
N GLU A 69 -49.67 5.64 -30.03
CA GLU A 69 -50.11 4.30 -30.44
C GLU A 69 -49.16 3.72 -31.52
N SER A 70 -48.40 4.54 -32.21
CA SER A 70 -47.56 4.13 -33.33
C SER A 70 -46.10 3.84 -32.92
N SER A 71 -45.67 4.25 -31.71
CA SER A 71 -44.33 3.97 -31.18
C SER A 71 -44.41 3.20 -29.89
N PRO A 72 -43.89 1.96 -29.83
CA PRO A 72 -43.86 1.18 -28.60
C PRO A 72 -42.95 1.81 -27.54
N PRO A 73 -43.08 1.46 -26.24
CA PRO A 73 -42.14 1.84 -25.21
C PRO A 73 -40.72 1.36 -25.55
N PRO A 74 -39.67 2.16 -25.27
CA PRO A 74 -38.31 1.70 -25.51
C PRO A 74 -37.98 0.46 -24.69
N THR A 75 -37.22 -0.47 -25.27
CA THR A 75 -36.75 -1.66 -24.57
C THR A 75 -35.54 -1.32 -23.70
N ILE A 76 -35.70 -1.47 -22.39
CA ILE A 76 -34.72 -1.14 -21.38
C ILE A 76 -33.89 -2.39 -21.06
N VAL A 77 -32.57 -2.25 -21.23
CA VAL A 77 -31.61 -3.31 -20.94
C VAL A 77 -30.59 -2.79 -19.92
N ALA A 78 -30.44 -3.46 -18.81
CA ALA A 78 -29.37 -3.19 -17.83
C ALA A 78 -28.06 -3.81 -18.34
N VAL A 79 -26.95 -3.06 -18.26
CA VAL A 79 -25.63 -3.52 -18.65
C VAL A 79 -24.62 -3.29 -17.52
N GLY A 80 -23.38 -3.77 -17.66
CA GLY A 80 -22.34 -3.60 -16.66
C GLY A 80 -22.71 -4.18 -15.28
N GLY A 81 -22.42 -3.47 -14.20
CA GLY A 81 -22.73 -3.91 -12.83
C GLY A 81 -24.23 -4.08 -12.58
N PHE A 82 -25.05 -3.21 -13.14
CA PHE A 82 -26.50 -3.31 -13.06
C PHE A 82 -27.06 -4.51 -13.86
N GLY A 83 -26.44 -4.83 -14.99
CA GLY A 83 -26.76 -6.03 -15.77
C GLY A 83 -26.57 -7.32 -14.98
N ARG A 84 -25.49 -7.42 -14.19
CA ARG A 84 -25.23 -8.55 -13.26
C ARG A 84 -26.09 -8.54 -12.00
N LYS A 85 -26.97 -7.55 -11.81
CA LYS A 85 -27.66 -7.24 -10.54
C LYS A 85 -26.74 -6.85 -9.38
N GLU A 86 -25.49 -6.53 -9.65
CA GLU A 86 -24.51 -6.12 -8.65
C GLU A 86 -24.49 -4.59 -8.44
N LEU A 87 -25.67 -4.03 -8.15
CA LEU A 87 -25.86 -2.59 -7.94
C LEU A 87 -25.51 -2.22 -6.49
N ALA A 88 -24.29 -1.76 -6.27
CA ALA A 88 -23.91 -1.23 -4.95
C ALA A 88 -24.59 0.13 -4.68
N PRO A 89 -24.80 0.52 -3.40
CA PRO A 89 -25.26 1.86 -3.06
C PRO A 89 -24.39 2.92 -3.74
N TYR A 90 -25.04 3.94 -4.30
CA TYR A 90 -24.37 5.06 -4.99
C TYR A 90 -23.53 4.70 -6.25
N SER A 91 -23.56 3.46 -6.73
CA SER A 91 -22.93 3.09 -8.00
C SER A 91 -23.66 3.74 -9.19
N ASP A 92 -22.93 3.90 -10.29
CA ASP A 92 -23.48 4.31 -11.56
C ASP A 92 -24.48 3.24 -12.08
N ILE A 93 -25.52 3.66 -12.80
CA ILE A 93 -26.52 2.81 -13.42
C ILE A 93 -26.27 2.85 -14.93
N ASP A 94 -25.89 1.72 -15.50
CA ASP A 94 -25.61 1.60 -16.93
C ASP A 94 -26.84 1.00 -17.64
N LEU A 95 -27.39 1.76 -18.61
CA LEU A 95 -28.59 1.42 -19.36
C LEU A 95 -28.31 1.40 -20.87
N LEU A 96 -28.85 0.41 -21.53
CA LEU A 96 -28.96 0.34 -22.98
C LEU A 96 -30.44 0.38 -23.34
N PHE A 97 -30.83 1.34 -24.15
CA PHE A 97 -32.16 1.43 -24.75
C PHE A 97 -32.10 0.84 -26.16
N LEU A 98 -32.76 -0.30 -26.36
CA LEU A 98 -32.88 -0.92 -27.67
C LEU A 98 -34.12 -0.39 -28.39
N LEU A 99 -33.92 0.02 -29.64
CA LEU A 99 -34.97 0.50 -30.54
C LEU A 99 -34.95 -0.35 -31.81
N GLU A 100 -36.14 -0.52 -32.42
CA GLU A 100 -36.23 -1.09 -33.78
C GLU A 100 -35.69 -0.11 -34.83
N ASN A 101 -35.99 1.18 -34.64
CA ASN A 101 -35.52 2.25 -35.51
C ASN A 101 -34.82 3.34 -34.68
N ALA A 102 -33.56 3.65 -35.00
CA ALA A 102 -32.79 4.70 -34.35
C ALA A 102 -33.41 6.12 -34.50
N ASP A 103 -34.13 6.36 -35.56
CA ASP A 103 -34.74 7.66 -35.89
C ASP A 103 -36.14 7.85 -35.27
N ASP A 104 -36.61 6.96 -34.43
CA ASP A 104 -37.89 7.10 -33.71
C ASP A 104 -37.86 8.28 -32.71
N ALA A 105 -38.33 9.46 -33.17
CA ALA A 105 -38.31 10.67 -32.37
C ALA A 105 -39.13 10.52 -31.05
N THR A 106 -40.24 9.78 -31.08
CA THR A 106 -41.08 9.56 -29.92
C THR A 106 -40.39 8.69 -28.87
N ALA A 107 -39.70 7.62 -29.29
CA ALA A 107 -38.90 6.79 -28.39
C ALA A 107 -37.74 7.56 -27.81
N GLN A 108 -37.02 8.38 -28.60
CA GLN A 108 -35.94 9.28 -28.15
C GLN A 108 -36.41 10.27 -27.09
N GLU A 109 -37.61 10.90 -27.28
CA GLU A 109 -38.19 11.85 -26.32
C GLU A 109 -38.52 11.16 -24.99
N ARG A 110 -39.07 9.95 -25.02
CA ARG A 110 -39.33 9.14 -23.83
C ARG A 110 -38.04 8.81 -23.09
N ILE A 111 -37.01 8.37 -23.80
CA ILE A 111 -35.68 8.08 -23.22
C ILE A 111 -35.08 9.34 -22.59
N ALA A 112 -35.11 10.45 -23.28
CA ALA A 112 -34.60 11.73 -22.78
C ALA A 112 -35.30 12.15 -21.47
N PHE A 113 -36.62 11.99 -21.41
CA PHE A 113 -37.40 12.28 -20.21
C PHE A 113 -36.98 11.35 -19.04
N MET A 114 -36.91 10.03 -19.28
CA MET A 114 -36.50 9.07 -18.23
C MET A 114 -35.13 9.37 -17.70
N VAL A 115 -34.16 9.58 -18.56
CA VAL A 115 -32.77 9.87 -18.18
C VAL A 115 -32.68 11.18 -17.40
N GLN A 116 -33.44 12.20 -17.78
CA GLN A 116 -33.47 13.46 -17.07
C GLN A 116 -34.08 13.33 -15.66
N ILE A 117 -35.11 12.49 -15.47
CA ILE A 117 -35.66 12.19 -14.15
C ILE A 117 -34.60 11.48 -13.29
N LEU A 118 -33.89 10.52 -13.84
CA LEU A 118 -32.83 9.79 -13.12
C LEU A 118 -31.67 10.72 -12.68
N TRP A 119 -31.28 11.69 -13.55
CA TRP A 119 -30.31 12.72 -13.18
C TRP A 119 -30.83 13.66 -12.09
N ASP A 120 -32.10 14.06 -12.16
CA ASP A 120 -32.73 14.91 -11.14
C ASP A 120 -32.86 14.19 -9.78
N MET A 121 -32.92 12.86 -9.79
CA MET A 121 -32.82 12.03 -8.58
C MET A 121 -31.37 12.03 -8.00
N GLY A 122 -30.40 12.62 -8.66
CA GLY A 122 -29.00 12.62 -8.27
C GLY A 122 -28.29 11.29 -8.56
N LEU A 123 -28.73 10.56 -9.57
CA LEU A 123 -28.09 9.33 -10.04
C LEU A 123 -27.09 9.65 -11.15
N LYS A 124 -26.01 8.90 -11.18
CA LYS A 124 -25.10 8.85 -12.32
C LYS A 124 -25.58 7.74 -13.24
N VAL A 125 -25.93 8.12 -14.46
CA VAL A 125 -26.48 7.20 -15.45
C VAL A 125 -25.58 7.19 -16.68
N GLY A 126 -24.99 6.02 -16.95
CA GLY A 126 -24.41 5.70 -18.25
C GLY A 126 -25.54 5.24 -19.17
N GLN A 127 -25.67 5.84 -20.36
CA GLN A 127 -26.72 5.47 -21.29
C GLN A 127 -26.18 5.26 -22.70
N ALA A 128 -26.81 4.32 -23.42
CA ALA A 128 -26.65 4.14 -24.84
C ALA A 128 -28.02 3.89 -25.47
N VAL A 129 -28.28 4.50 -26.64
CA VAL A 129 -29.48 4.24 -27.46
C VAL A 129 -28.99 3.61 -28.75
N ARG A 130 -29.46 2.41 -29.09
CA ARG A 130 -28.95 1.64 -30.22
C ARG A 130 -30.03 0.74 -30.80
N THR A 131 -29.88 0.45 -32.08
CA THR A 131 -30.56 -0.71 -32.69
C THR A 131 -29.78 -1.98 -32.40
N VAL A 132 -30.40 -3.13 -32.68
CA VAL A 132 -29.68 -4.43 -32.59
C VAL A 132 -28.46 -4.44 -33.51
N ASP A 133 -28.62 -3.92 -34.75
CA ASP A 133 -27.51 -3.81 -35.73
C ASP A 133 -26.34 -2.98 -35.21
N ASP A 134 -26.62 -1.82 -34.60
CA ASP A 134 -25.61 -0.96 -34.02
C ASP A 134 -24.87 -1.69 -32.88
N CYS A 135 -25.59 -2.40 -32.02
CA CYS A 135 -24.99 -3.19 -30.95
C CYS A 135 -24.01 -4.23 -31.47
N ILE A 136 -24.38 -4.99 -32.51
CA ILE A 136 -23.56 -6.02 -33.11
C ILE A 136 -22.34 -5.43 -33.82
N ASN A 137 -22.54 -4.36 -34.61
CA ASN A 137 -21.46 -3.68 -35.34
C ASN A 137 -20.41 -3.09 -34.39
N GLN A 138 -20.84 -2.39 -33.35
CA GLN A 138 -19.93 -1.81 -32.37
C GLN A 138 -19.23 -2.90 -31.53
N ALA A 139 -19.92 -3.99 -31.17
CA ALA A 139 -19.33 -5.11 -30.48
C ALA A 139 -18.23 -5.80 -31.30
N ARG A 140 -18.28 -5.75 -32.64
CA ARG A 140 -17.19 -6.29 -33.50
C ARG A 140 -15.90 -5.52 -33.37
N THR A 141 -15.96 -4.20 -33.19
CA THR A 141 -14.80 -3.31 -33.22
C THR A 141 -14.31 -2.90 -31.83
N GLU A 142 -15.21 -2.81 -30.82
CA GLU A 142 -14.88 -2.27 -29.48
C GLU A 142 -15.03 -3.31 -28.38
N MET A 143 -13.91 -3.73 -27.79
CA MET A 143 -13.87 -4.75 -26.72
C MET A 143 -14.59 -4.30 -25.44
N THR A 144 -14.60 -3.01 -25.12
CA THR A 144 -15.32 -2.47 -23.96
C THR A 144 -16.83 -2.59 -24.14
N ILE A 145 -17.34 -2.27 -25.33
CA ILE A 145 -18.76 -2.42 -25.67
C ILE A 145 -19.12 -3.90 -25.65
N ARG A 146 -18.29 -4.77 -26.26
CA ARG A 146 -18.51 -6.23 -26.25
C ARG A 146 -18.62 -6.76 -24.81
N THR A 147 -17.75 -6.30 -23.89
CA THR A 147 -17.80 -6.70 -22.48
C THR A 147 -19.08 -6.23 -21.79
N ASN A 148 -19.50 -4.97 -22.02
CA ASN A 148 -20.73 -4.45 -21.43
C ASN A 148 -21.98 -5.19 -21.93
N LEU A 149 -22.04 -5.50 -23.22
CA LEU A 149 -23.12 -6.26 -23.82
C LEU A 149 -23.16 -7.73 -23.37
N LEU A 150 -22.02 -8.30 -22.98
CA LEU A 150 -21.95 -9.63 -22.37
C LEU A 150 -22.75 -9.70 -21.04
N GLU A 151 -22.91 -8.57 -20.37
CA GLU A 151 -23.63 -8.43 -19.10
C GLU A 151 -25.11 -8.01 -19.29
N ALA A 152 -25.58 -7.91 -20.53
CA ALA A 152 -26.93 -7.44 -20.85
C ALA A 152 -28.01 -8.27 -20.18
N ARG A 153 -28.96 -7.58 -19.55
CA ARG A 153 -30.14 -8.18 -18.88
C ARG A 153 -31.40 -7.37 -19.20
N PHE A 154 -32.42 -8.03 -19.64
CA PHE A 154 -33.73 -7.43 -19.89
C PHE A 154 -34.36 -6.83 -18.62
N VAL A 155 -34.87 -5.62 -18.71
CA VAL A 155 -35.61 -4.95 -17.62
C VAL A 155 -37.07 -4.75 -17.99
N ASP A 156 -37.36 -4.12 -19.16
CA ASP A 156 -38.73 -3.81 -19.59
C ASP A 156 -38.79 -3.55 -21.11
N GLY A 157 -39.99 -3.47 -21.68
CA GLY A 157 -40.25 -3.20 -23.11
C GLY A 157 -40.42 -4.44 -23.95
N ASP A 158 -40.00 -4.42 -25.21
CA ASP A 158 -40.15 -5.53 -26.14
C ASP A 158 -39.16 -6.65 -25.86
N ARG A 159 -39.72 -7.79 -25.40
CA ARG A 159 -38.93 -8.99 -25.14
C ARG A 159 -38.40 -9.65 -26.41
N GLY A 160 -39.16 -9.60 -27.52
CA GLY A 160 -38.71 -10.16 -28.80
C GLY A 160 -37.50 -9.45 -29.36
N LEU A 161 -37.47 -8.13 -29.26
CA LEU A 161 -36.31 -7.33 -29.67
C LEU A 161 -35.04 -7.65 -28.83
N PHE A 162 -35.21 -7.85 -27.52
CA PHE A 162 -34.10 -8.27 -26.66
C PHE A 162 -33.64 -9.71 -26.98
N ASP A 163 -34.57 -10.62 -27.27
CA ASP A 163 -34.23 -12.02 -27.58
C ASP A 163 -33.48 -12.10 -28.95
N ASP A 164 -33.87 -11.29 -29.95
CA ASP A 164 -33.09 -11.14 -31.21
C ASP A 164 -31.68 -10.61 -30.95
N PHE A 165 -31.56 -9.51 -30.19
CA PHE A 165 -30.26 -9.00 -29.77
C PHE A 165 -29.41 -10.10 -29.13
N ASN A 166 -29.91 -10.81 -28.15
CA ASN A 166 -29.19 -11.83 -27.39
C ASN A 166 -28.75 -13.01 -28.29
N ALA A 167 -29.63 -13.45 -29.20
CA ALA A 167 -29.31 -14.50 -30.17
C ALA A 167 -28.16 -14.08 -31.11
N ARG A 168 -28.27 -12.89 -31.70
CA ARG A 168 -27.23 -12.35 -32.61
C ARG A 168 -25.91 -12.05 -31.94
N PHE A 169 -25.95 -11.52 -30.70
CA PHE A 169 -24.76 -11.28 -29.90
C PHE A 169 -24.06 -12.59 -29.50
N THR A 170 -24.84 -13.62 -29.14
CA THR A 170 -24.31 -14.96 -28.84
C THR A 170 -23.66 -15.58 -30.08
N ALA A 171 -24.26 -15.44 -31.25
CA ALA A 171 -23.66 -15.87 -32.51
C ALA A 171 -22.34 -15.17 -32.80
N LEU A 172 -22.28 -13.84 -32.64
CA LEU A 172 -21.06 -13.04 -32.77
C LEU A 172 -19.94 -13.56 -31.86
N CYS A 173 -20.24 -13.85 -30.57
CA CYS A 173 -19.24 -14.38 -29.64
C CYS A 173 -18.69 -15.75 -30.03
N ARG A 174 -19.48 -16.57 -30.73
CA ARG A 174 -19.05 -17.88 -31.23
C ARG A 174 -18.27 -17.80 -32.55
N GLU A 175 -18.61 -16.82 -33.41
CA GLU A 175 -17.96 -16.60 -34.71
C GLU A 175 -16.57 -15.95 -34.55
N THR A 176 -16.34 -15.18 -33.51
CA THR A 176 -15.09 -14.47 -33.28
C THR A 176 -14.07 -15.37 -32.56
N ASP A 177 -12.78 -15.23 -32.94
CA ASP A 177 -11.70 -15.89 -32.23
C ASP A 177 -11.62 -15.40 -30.78
N GLY A 178 -11.83 -16.32 -29.83
CA GLY A 178 -11.76 -16.04 -28.40
C GLY A 178 -10.42 -15.54 -27.93
N ARG A 179 -9.34 -15.79 -28.70
CA ARG A 179 -7.96 -15.35 -28.38
C ARG A 179 -7.89 -13.84 -28.26
N ASP A 180 -8.46 -13.10 -29.21
CA ASP A 180 -8.44 -11.64 -29.21
C ASP A 180 -9.08 -11.05 -27.97
N PHE A 181 -10.23 -11.59 -27.56
CA PHE A 181 -10.92 -11.19 -26.35
C PHE A 181 -10.09 -11.47 -25.08
N VAL A 182 -9.50 -12.66 -24.98
CA VAL A 182 -8.66 -13.06 -23.85
C VAL A 182 -7.43 -12.17 -23.76
N MET A 183 -6.71 -11.96 -24.87
CA MET A 183 -5.51 -11.12 -24.91
C MET A 183 -5.82 -9.68 -24.53
N ALA A 184 -6.89 -9.10 -25.07
CA ALA A 184 -7.32 -7.74 -24.73
C ALA A 184 -7.64 -7.60 -23.22
N LYS A 185 -8.31 -8.59 -22.63
CA LYS A 185 -8.66 -8.58 -21.20
C LYS A 185 -7.46 -8.83 -20.29
N VAL A 186 -6.52 -9.65 -20.69
CA VAL A 186 -5.26 -9.86 -19.95
C VAL A 186 -4.41 -8.59 -19.98
N GLU A 187 -4.35 -7.89 -21.10
CA GLU A 187 -3.62 -6.64 -21.23
C GLU A 187 -4.30 -5.50 -20.43
N GLU A 188 -5.63 -5.39 -20.47
CA GLU A 188 -6.40 -4.47 -19.62
C GLU A 188 -6.06 -4.68 -18.13
N ARG A 189 -6.00 -5.95 -17.68
CA ARG A 189 -5.59 -6.29 -16.31
C ARG A 189 -4.17 -5.86 -16.00
N ARG A 190 -3.22 -6.09 -16.93
CA ARG A 190 -1.81 -5.71 -16.77
C ARG A 190 -1.66 -4.20 -16.59
N LEU A 191 -2.32 -3.41 -17.43
CA LEU A 191 -2.32 -1.95 -17.37
C LEU A 191 -2.98 -1.42 -16.09
N ARG A 192 -4.06 -2.08 -15.64
CA ARG A 192 -4.71 -1.74 -14.37
C ARG A 192 -3.78 -1.95 -13.19
N TYR A 193 -3.07 -3.08 -13.13
CA TYR A 193 -2.12 -3.36 -12.06
C TYR A 193 -0.96 -2.36 -12.03
N GLN A 194 -0.50 -1.90 -13.19
CA GLN A 194 0.52 -0.86 -13.26
C GLN A 194 0.04 0.48 -12.66
N ARG A 195 -1.22 0.87 -12.95
CA ARG A 195 -1.81 2.11 -12.42
C ARG A 195 -2.13 2.06 -10.93
N MET A 196 -2.57 0.91 -10.42
CA MET A 196 -3.02 0.73 -9.03
C MET A 196 -1.89 0.36 -8.05
N GLY A 197 -0.65 0.27 -8.51
CA GLY A 197 0.43 -0.32 -7.74
C GLY A 197 0.41 -1.86 -7.84
N GLN A 198 1.57 -2.47 -8.05
CA GLN A 198 1.67 -3.90 -8.36
C GLN A 198 1.38 -4.83 -7.17
N SER A 199 1.35 -4.31 -5.94
CA SER A 199 1.14 -5.13 -4.74
C SER A 199 -0.34 -5.33 -4.41
N LYS A 200 -0.72 -6.57 -4.10
CA LYS A 200 -2.03 -6.93 -3.54
C LYS A 200 -2.14 -6.65 -2.03
N TYR A 201 -1.04 -6.22 -1.40
CA TYR A 201 -0.93 -6.02 0.04
C TYR A 201 -0.72 -4.54 0.41
N MET A 202 -1.33 -3.62 -0.35
CA MET A 202 -1.39 -2.20 0.01
C MET A 202 -2.22 -2.02 1.28
N LEU A 203 -1.77 -1.16 2.20
CA LEU A 203 -2.50 -0.94 3.48
C LEU A 203 -3.85 -0.26 3.30
N GLU A 204 -4.01 0.60 2.29
CA GLU A 204 -5.29 1.18 1.88
C GLU A 204 -5.67 0.68 0.47
N PRO A 205 -6.15 -0.57 0.37
CA PRO A 205 -6.39 -1.18 -0.94
C PRO A 205 -7.67 -0.66 -1.59
N ASN A 206 -7.69 -0.67 -2.93
CA ASN A 206 -8.92 -0.50 -3.68
C ASN A 206 -9.64 -1.85 -3.82
N VAL A 207 -10.82 -1.99 -3.21
CA VAL A 207 -11.60 -3.25 -3.14
C VAL A 207 -12.05 -3.73 -4.51
N LYS A 208 -12.28 -2.81 -5.46
CA LYS A 208 -12.74 -3.11 -6.81
C LYS A 208 -11.60 -3.31 -7.79
N GLU A 209 -10.73 -2.29 -7.93
CA GLU A 209 -9.71 -2.25 -8.99
C GLU A 209 -8.34 -2.80 -8.53
N GLY A 210 -8.11 -2.95 -7.22
CA GLY A 210 -6.88 -3.50 -6.65
C GLY A 210 -6.64 -4.94 -7.08
N ARG A 211 -5.37 -5.38 -7.01
CA ARG A 211 -5.00 -6.77 -7.33
C ARG A 211 -5.66 -7.75 -6.34
N GLY A 212 -6.35 -8.75 -6.86
CA GLY A 212 -7.16 -9.67 -6.06
C GLY A 212 -8.52 -9.09 -5.64
N GLY A 213 -8.93 -7.93 -6.17
CA GLY A 213 -10.22 -7.31 -5.93
C GLY A 213 -11.34 -7.82 -6.84
N LEU A 214 -12.51 -7.16 -6.76
CA LEU A 214 -13.72 -7.57 -7.50
C LEU A 214 -13.52 -7.59 -9.03
N ARG A 215 -12.69 -6.70 -9.58
CA ARG A 215 -12.44 -6.66 -11.03
C ARG A 215 -11.73 -7.92 -11.55
N ASP A 216 -10.93 -8.59 -10.71
CA ASP A 216 -10.31 -9.86 -11.08
C ASP A 216 -11.33 -11.01 -11.12
N LEU A 217 -12.31 -11.00 -10.21
CA LEU A 217 -13.43 -11.93 -10.24
C LEU A 217 -14.33 -11.69 -11.48
N HIS A 218 -14.64 -10.43 -11.79
CA HIS A 218 -15.38 -10.06 -12.99
C HIS A 218 -14.67 -10.50 -14.27
N LEU A 219 -13.36 -10.30 -14.33
CA LEU A 219 -12.56 -10.75 -15.47
C LEU A 219 -12.70 -12.26 -15.70
N MET A 220 -12.55 -13.07 -14.65
CA MET A 220 -12.74 -14.52 -14.75
C MET A 220 -14.14 -14.86 -15.25
N PHE A 221 -15.18 -14.20 -14.72
CA PHE A 221 -16.56 -14.42 -15.12
C PHE A 221 -16.78 -14.05 -16.59
N TRP A 222 -16.23 -12.92 -17.06
CA TRP A 222 -16.33 -12.52 -18.48
C TRP A 222 -15.65 -13.52 -19.42
N LEU A 223 -14.46 -14.00 -19.08
CA LEU A 223 -13.74 -14.98 -19.89
C LEU A 223 -14.53 -16.30 -19.97
N ILE A 224 -15.08 -16.75 -18.85
CA ILE A 224 -15.89 -17.97 -18.77
C ILE A 224 -17.16 -17.83 -19.62
N LYS A 225 -17.90 -16.73 -19.41
CA LYS A 225 -19.15 -16.47 -20.14
C LYS A 225 -18.95 -16.34 -21.63
N TYR A 226 -17.85 -15.65 -22.03
CA TYR A 226 -17.52 -15.45 -23.43
C TYR A 226 -17.13 -16.75 -24.15
N LEU A 227 -16.24 -17.55 -23.55
CA LEU A 227 -15.64 -18.72 -24.20
C LEU A 227 -16.53 -19.97 -24.09
N PHE A 228 -17.17 -20.15 -22.96
CA PHE A 228 -17.91 -21.39 -22.66
C PHE A 228 -19.43 -21.19 -22.64
N GLY A 229 -19.94 -19.95 -22.72
CA GLY A 229 -21.36 -19.65 -22.61
C GLY A 229 -21.96 -19.94 -21.23
N ILE A 230 -21.12 -20.17 -20.21
CA ILE A 230 -21.55 -20.53 -18.86
C ILE A 230 -21.86 -19.24 -18.08
N THR A 231 -23.07 -19.18 -17.52
CA THR A 231 -23.58 -18.04 -16.76
C THR A 231 -23.56 -18.25 -15.24
N ASN A 232 -23.49 -19.51 -14.79
CA ASN A 232 -23.49 -19.89 -13.38
C ASN A 232 -22.17 -20.55 -12.98
N MET A 233 -21.54 -20.08 -11.91
CA MET A 233 -20.28 -20.65 -11.43
C MET A 233 -20.33 -22.15 -11.08
N PRO A 234 -21.39 -22.70 -10.48
CA PRO A 234 -21.52 -24.15 -10.24
C PRO A 234 -21.43 -25.01 -11.50
N ASP A 235 -21.87 -24.50 -12.67
CA ASP A 235 -21.83 -25.25 -13.93
C ASP A 235 -20.41 -25.50 -14.42
N LEU A 236 -19.41 -24.72 -13.95
CA LEU A 236 -17.98 -24.95 -14.22
C LEU A 236 -17.45 -26.21 -13.57
N VAL A 237 -18.06 -26.61 -12.45
CA VAL A 237 -17.69 -27.86 -11.78
C VAL A 237 -18.20 -29.08 -12.56
N SER A 238 -19.43 -29.01 -13.05
CA SER A 238 -20.00 -30.08 -13.88
C SER A 238 -19.30 -30.21 -15.24
N SER A 239 -18.76 -29.12 -15.76
CA SER A 239 -17.98 -29.07 -17.02
C SER A 239 -16.49 -29.39 -16.82
N ASN A 240 -16.03 -29.75 -15.61
CA ASN A 240 -14.63 -30.05 -15.27
C ASN A 240 -13.65 -28.91 -15.56
N ILE A 241 -14.12 -27.66 -15.65
CA ILE A 241 -13.28 -26.45 -15.87
C ILE A 241 -12.65 -26.01 -14.55
N LEU A 242 -13.42 -26.05 -13.46
CA LEU A 242 -12.94 -25.73 -12.11
C LEU A 242 -13.24 -26.86 -11.11
N SER A 243 -12.35 -27.04 -10.13
CA SER A 243 -12.63 -27.90 -8.99
C SER A 243 -13.76 -27.32 -8.12
N ARG A 244 -14.47 -28.19 -7.39
CA ARG A 244 -15.48 -27.77 -6.42
C ARG A 244 -14.92 -26.80 -5.39
N GLN A 245 -13.67 -27.01 -4.96
CA GLN A 245 -12.97 -26.16 -4.00
C GLN A 245 -12.67 -24.77 -4.58
N ALA A 246 -12.21 -24.69 -5.82
CA ALA A 246 -11.96 -23.43 -6.51
C ALA A 246 -13.25 -22.62 -6.71
N CYS A 247 -14.34 -23.28 -7.10
CA CYS A 247 -15.66 -22.64 -7.22
C CYS A 247 -16.16 -22.11 -5.87
N ALA A 248 -16.04 -22.87 -4.78
CA ALA A 248 -16.42 -22.42 -3.45
C ALA A 248 -15.57 -21.23 -2.97
N ALA A 249 -14.27 -21.24 -3.24
CA ALA A 249 -13.35 -20.13 -2.94
C ALA A 249 -13.72 -18.85 -3.71
N PHE A 250 -14.08 -18.98 -5.01
CA PHE A 250 -14.56 -17.87 -5.83
C PHE A 250 -15.82 -17.23 -5.22
N LEU A 251 -16.85 -18.04 -4.94
CA LEU A 251 -18.13 -17.55 -4.40
C LEU A 251 -17.95 -16.89 -3.03
N LYS A 252 -17.11 -17.47 -2.17
CA LYS A 252 -16.76 -16.89 -0.85
C LYS A 252 -16.07 -15.53 -1.01
N ALA A 253 -15.10 -15.43 -1.91
CA ALA A 253 -14.39 -14.19 -2.17
C ALA A 253 -15.32 -13.10 -2.73
N HIS A 254 -16.17 -13.46 -3.68
CA HIS A 254 -17.13 -12.56 -4.29
C HIS A 254 -18.10 -11.97 -3.25
N ARG A 255 -18.70 -12.82 -2.41
CA ARG A 255 -19.59 -12.37 -1.31
C ARG A 255 -18.87 -11.46 -0.32
N PHE A 256 -17.66 -11.83 0.11
CA PHE A 256 -16.89 -11.05 1.07
C PHE A 256 -16.52 -9.66 0.54
N LEU A 257 -15.89 -9.59 -0.65
CA LEU A 257 -15.45 -8.31 -1.24
C LEU A 257 -16.63 -7.40 -1.58
N THR A 258 -17.74 -7.97 -2.05
CA THR A 258 -18.99 -7.24 -2.30
C THR A 258 -19.57 -6.67 -1.00
N THR A 259 -19.57 -7.44 0.09
CA THR A 259 -20.01 -6.97 1.41
C THR A 259 -19.17 -5.81 1.91
N VAL A 260 -17.84 -5.92 1.81
CA VAL A 260 -16.91 -4.82 2.17
C VAL A 260 -17.21 -3.57 1.36
N ARG A 261 -17.41 -3.71 0.02
CA ARG A 261 -17.73 -2.59 -0.87
C ARG A 261 -19.04 -1.91 -0.51
N CYS A 262 -20.07 -2.68 -0.18
CA CYS A 262 -21.38 -2.17 0.26
C CYS A 262 -21.25 -1.34 1.55
N HIS A 263 -20.57 -1.85 2.55
CA HIS A 263 -20.30 -1.10 3.78
C HIS A 263 -19.51 0.18 3.52
N LEU A 264 -18.51 0.12 2.62
CA LEU A 264 -17.68 1.26 2.26
C LEU A 264 -18.51 2.39 1.61
N HIS A 265 -19.38 2.04 0.66
CA HIS A 265 -20.28 3.00 0.01
C HIS A 265 -21.27 3.63 1.00
N LEU A 266 -21.87 2.82 1.89
CA LEU A 266 -22.79 3.33 2.92
C LEU A 266 -22.09 4.24 3.94
N LEU A 267 -20.84 3.91 4.30
CA LEU A 267 -20.05 4.70 5.23
C LEU A 267 -19.71 6.08 4.63
N ASN A 268 -19.30 6.10 3.36
CA ASN A 268 -18.89 7.31 2.67
C ASN A 268 -20.07 8.16 2.17
N GLY A 269 -21.30 7.63 2.13
CA GLY A 269 -22.45 8.30 1.54
C GLY A 269 -22.31 8.57 0.02
N ARG A 270 -21.34 7.93 -0.63
CA ARG A 270 -21.01 8.07 -2.06
C ARG A 270 -20.29 6.83 -2.57
N ALA A 271 -20.19 6.70 -3.89
CA ALA A 271 -19.31 5.71 -4.51
C ALA A 271 -17.86 6.00 -4.16
N GLY A 272 -17.12 4.96 -3.74
CA GLY A 272 -15.70 5.03 -3.43
C GLY A 272 -15.21 3.66 -2.99
N ASP A 273 -14.16 3.16 -3.64
CA ASP A 273 -13.73 1.77 -3.49
C ASP A 273 -12.37 1.65 -2.75
N VAL A 274 -11.82 2.76 -2.20
CA VAL A 274 -10.58 2.76 -1.40
C VAL A 274 -10.92 2.49 0.06
N LEU A 275 -10.35 1.43 0.61
CA LEU A 275 -10.54 0.99 1.99
C LEU A 275 -9.51 1.72 2.88
N THR A 276 -9.81 2.98 3.26
CA THR A 276 -8.97 3.82 4.11
C THR A 276 -8.83 3.25 5.53
N PHE A 277 -7.79 3.65 6.27
CA PHE A 277 -7.59 3.21 7.66
C PHE A 277 -8.80 3.44 8.55
N GLU A 278 -9.49 4.58 8.38
CA GLU A 278 -10.71 4.88 9.16
C GLU A 278 -11.85 3.95 8.76
N ALA A 279 -12.06 3.74 7.47
CA ALA A 279 -13.07 2.81 6.97
C ALA A 279 -12.82 1.37 7.44
N GLN A 280 -11.54 0.93 7.50
CA GLN A 280 -11.16 -0.39 7.99
C GLN A 280 -11.63 -0.63 9.43
N LYS A 281 -11.43 0.35 10.33
CA LYS A 281 -11.86 0.25 11.74
C LYS A 281 -13.37 0.08 11.86
N GLN A 282 -14.13 0.93 11.15
CA GLN A 282 -15.59 0.93 11.22
C GLN A 282 -16.20 -0.31 10.56
N ILE A 283 -15.66 -0.73 9.40
CA ILE A 283 -16.15 -1.91 8.67
C ILE A 283 -15.82 -3.19 9.44
N ALA A 284 -14.65 -3.29 10.07
CA ALA A 284 -14.32 -4.43 10.92
C ALA A 284 -15.40 -4.68 11.99
N LEU A 285 -15.81 -3.63 12.71
CA LEU A 285 -16.85 -3.74 13.72
C LEU A 285 -18.23 -4.11 13.13
N LYS A 286 -18.61 -3.48 12.00
CA LYS A 286 -19.89 -3.77 11.31
C LYS A 286 -19.95 -5.20 10.78
N MET A 287 -18.81 -5.78 10.39
CA MET A 287 -18.71 -7.17 9.93
C MET A 287 -18.48 -8.18 11.07
N GLY A 288 -18.60 -7.76 12.34
CA GLY A 288 -18.55 -8.63 13.52
C GLY A 288 -17.16 -9.11 13.92
N TYR A 289 -16.09 -8.38 13.52
CA TYR A 289 -14.76 -8.65 14.06
C TYR A 289 -14.59 -8.03 15.43
N ASP A 290 -14.06 -8.79 16.36
CA ASP A 290 -13.81 -8.44 17.76
C ASP A 290 -12.29 -8.49 18.09
N ASN A 291 -11.90 -7.82 19.16
CA ASN A 291 -10.55 -7.92 19.69
C ASN A 291 -10.35 -9.29 20.34
N ARG A 292 -9.22 -9.94 20.05
CA ARG A 292 -8.78 -11.19 20.69
C ARG A 292 -7.39 -11.03 21.24
N SER A 293 -6.99 -11.90 22.16
CA SER A 293 -5.66 -11.86 22.76
C SER A 293 -4.56 -11.70 21.70
N GLY A 294 -3.85 -10.58 21.74
CA GLY A 294 -2.74 -10.26 20.84
C GLY A 294 -3.09 -9.68 19.45
N GLN A 295 -4.39 -9.52 19.10
CA GLN A 295 -4.80 -8.93 17.83
C GLN A 295 -6.06 -8.08 17.95
N CYS A 296 -6.07 -6.87 17.39
CA CYS A 296 -7.26 -6.04 17.35
C CYS A 296 -8.23 -6.45 16.21
N ALA A 297 -9.48 -6.00 16.32
CA ALA A 297 -10.55 -6.31 15.35
C ALA A 297 -10.16 -5.97 13.91
N VAL A 298 -9.55 -4.80 13.70
CA VAL A 298 -9.15 -4.33 12.39
C VAL A 298 -8.01 -5.16 11.79
N GLU A 299 -7.03 -5.61 12.58
CA GLU A 299 -5.96 -6.49 12.10
C GLU A 299 -6.50 -7.84 11.64
N ARG A 300 -7.46 -8.40 12.39
CA ARG A 300 -8.13 -9.65 12.02
C ARG A 300 -8.96 -9.52 10.75
N PHE A 301 -9.69 -8.40 10.60
CA PHE A 301 -10.42 -8.07 9.39
C PHE A 301 -9.49 -7.94 8.18
N MET A 302 -8.43 -7.14 8.29
CA MET A 302 -7.49 -6.92 7.20
C MET A 302 -6.71 -8.18 6.83
N LYS A 303 -6.32 -8.99 7.81
CA LYS A 303 -5.73 -10.31 7.55
C LYS A 303 -6.67 -11.18 6.71
N HIS A 304 -7.96 -11.24 7.06
CA HIS A 304 -8.96 -11.99 6.28
C HIS A 304 -9.11 -11.39 4.87
N TYR A 305 -9.17 -10.05 4.74
CA TYR A 305 -9.23 -9.35 3.47
C TYR A 305 -8.06 -9.75 2.54
N TYR A 306 -6.83 -9.70 3.04
CA TYR A 306 -5.65 -10.06 2.23
C TYR A 306 -5.60 -11.53 1.84
N LEU A 307 -6.03 -12.43 2.73
CA LEU A 307 -6.15 -13.85 2.39
C LEU A 307 -7.20 -14.10 1.28
N ILE A 308 -8.31 -13.37 1.29
CA ILE A 308 -9.29 -13.39 0.21
C ILE A 308 -8.68 -12.86 -1.10
N CYS A 309 -8.02 -11.69 -1.08
CA CYS A 309 -7.37 -11.13 -2.26
C CYS A 309 -6.28 -12.05 -2.82
N LYS A 310 -5.54 -12.73 -1.95
CA LYS A 310 -4.58 -13.77 -2.35
C LYS A 310 -5.25 -14.87 -3.15
N ASN A 311 -6.33 -15.47 -2.61
CA ASN A 311 -7.06 -16.55 -3.27
C ASN A 311 -7.64 -16.12 -4.63
N VAL A 312 -8.18 -14.90 -4.71
CA VAL A 312 -8.69 -14.34 -5.99
C VAL A 312 -7.56 -14.21 -7.03
N GLY A 313 -6.39 -13.72 -6.60
CA GLY A 313 -5.23 -13.60 -7.49
C GLY A 313 -4.78 -14.94 -8.05
N GLU A 314 -4.76 -15.98 -7.23
CA GLU A 314 -4.40 -17.36 -7.62
C GLU A 314 -5.43 -17.95 -8.59
N LEU A 315 -6.72 -17.82 -8.29
CA LEU A 315 -7.81 -18.29 -9.17
C LEU A 315 -7.80 -17.58 -10.52
N SER A 316 -7.60 -16.26 -10.52
CA SER A 316 -7.53 -15.46 -11.76
C SER A 316 -6.35 -15.87 -12.63
N TRP A 317 -5.21 -16.16 -12.03
CA TRP A 317 -4.04 -16.64 -12.76
C TRP A 317 -4.26 -18.06 -13.31
N LEU A 318 -4.77 -18.98 -12.50
CA LEU A 318 -5.10 -20.36 -12.92
C LEU A 318 -6.04 -20.35 -14.13
N MET A 319 -7.12 -19.56 -14.05
CA MET A 319 -8.09 -19.44 -15.16
C MET A 319 -7.46 -18.90 -16.45
N THR A 320 -6.59 -17.88 -16.32
CA THR A 320 -5.90 -17.30 -17.49
C THR A 320 -5.04 -18.35 -18.20
N VAL A 321 -4.40 -19.24 -17.45
CA VAL A 321 -3.57 -20.30 -18.03
C VAL A 321 -4.40 -21.42 -18.63
N ILE A 322 -5.47 -21.88 -17.94
CA ILE A 322 -6.38 -22.90 -18.47
C ILE A 322 -6.97 -22.44 -19.82
N ILE A 323 -7.42 -21.19 -19.87
CA ILE A 323 -7.97 -20.59 -21.09
C ILE A 323 -6.90 -20.47 -22.18
N GLY A 324 -5.69 -20.01 -21.83
CA GLY A 324 -4.58 -19.91 -22.77
C GLY A 324 -4.20 -21.27 -23.38
N ASP A 325 -4.17 -22.34 -22.58
CA ASP A 325 -3.91 -23.70 -23.05
C ASP A 325 -5.04 -24.24 -23.94
N THR A 326 -6.29 -23.88 -23.64
CA THR A 326 -7.47 -24.30 -24.44
C THR A 326 -7.47 -23.65 -25.82
N LEU A 327 -6.95 -22.42 -25.92
CA LEU A 327 -6.90 -21.65 -27.17
C LEU A 327 -5.67 -21.94 -28.05
N ASN A 328 -4.64 -22.62 -27.52
CA ASN A 328 -3.44 -22.92 -28.26
C ASN A 328 -3.58 -24.23 -29.06
N ASP A 329 -3.25 -24.19 -30.38
CA ASP A 329 -3.31 -25.32 -31.28
C ASP A 329 -2.05 -26.21 -31.18
N GLY A 330 -1.87 -26.86 -30.06
CA GLY A 330 -0.77 -27.79 -29.84
C GLY A 330 -0.16 -27.68 -28.45
N VAL A 331 0.11 -28.82 -27.84
CA VAL A 331 0.79 -28.92 -26.57
C VAL A 331 2.22 -29.40 -26.83
N SER A 332 3.21 -28.58 -26.51
CA SER A 332 4.59 -28.99 -26.55
C SER A 332 4.98 -29.74 -25.28
N PHE A 333 5.69 -30.86 -25.45
CA PHE A 333 6.21 -31.67 -24.34
C PHE A 333 7.73 -31.79 -24.45
N SER A 334 8.41 -31.62 -23.33
CA SER A 334 9.85 -31.88 -23.21
C SER A 334 10.15 -32.46 -21.83
N ASP A 335 10.76 -33.65 -21.79
CA ASP A 335 11.08 -34.30 -20.51
C ASP A 335 12.19 -33.55 -19.77
N ILE A 336 12.03 -33.41 -18.45
CA ILE A 336 13.08 -32.90 -17.55
C ILE A 336 13.77 -34.11 -16.89
N ASP A 337 12.99 -34.97 -16.22
CA ASP A 337 13.47 -36.18 -15.53
C ASP A 337 12.32 -37.20 -15.31
N SER A 338 12.50 -38.15 -14.38
CA SER A 338 11.48 -39.16 -14.06
C SER A 338 10.16 -38.61 -13.59
N ASP A 339 10.16 -37.45 -12.92
CA ASP A 339 9.03 -36.90 -12.21
C ASP A 339 8.44 -35.64 -12.87
N PHE A 340 9.26 -34.93 -13.65
CA PHE A 340 8.93 -33.64 -14.24
C PHE A 340 9.00 -33.62 -15.77
N VAL A 341 8.15 -32.80 -16.36
CA VAL A 341 8.04 -32.54 -17.79
C VAL A 341 7.79 -31.05 -18.01
N LEU A 342 8.29 -30.47 -19.08
CA LEU A 342 7.84 -29.16 -19.57
C LEU A 342 6.61 -29.33 -20.45
N ILE A 343 5.53 -28.67 -20.11
CA ILE A 343 4.31 -28.55 -20.90
C ILE A 343 4.14 -27.09 -21.28
N ASN A 344 4.17 -26.77 -22.55
CA ASN A 344 4.14 -25.39 -23.06
C ASN A 344 5.15 -24.49 -22.31
N ASP A 345 6.38 -24.99 -22.18
CA ASP A 345 7.49 -24.30 -21.53
C ASP A 345 7.29 -24.03 -20.02
N ARG A 346 6.36 -24.77 -19.37
CA ARG A 346 6.08 -24.73 -17.94
C ARG A 346 6.38 -26.05 -17.26
N ILE A 347 6.98 -26.00 -16.07
CA ILE A 347 7.34 -27.17 -15.27
C ILE A 347 6.08 -27.83 -14.72
N SER A 348 5.86 -29.07 -15.10
CA SER A 348 4.69 -29.87 -14.72
C SER A 348 5.10 -31.20 -14.11
N PHE A 349 4.27 -31.71 -13.18
CA PHE A 349 4.40 -33.10 -12.74
C PHE A 349 3.92 -34.06 -13.83
N LYS A 350 4.63 -35.18 -14.02
CA LYS A 350 4.11 -36.32 -14.79
C LYS A 350 2.89 -36.91 -14.09
N ASP A 351 2.02 -37.58 -14.82
CA ASP A 351 0.76 -38.13 -14.29
C ASP A 351 0.98 -39.23 -13.23
N THR A 352 2.13 -39.86 -13.22
CA THR A 352 2.52 -40.89 -12.25
C THR A 352 2.93 -40.34 -10.90
N VAL A 353 3.06 -39.02 -10.73
CA VAL A 353 3.55 -38.38 -9.50
C VAL A 353 2.48 -38.33 -8.42
N SER A 354 2.85 -38.81 -7.23
CA SER A 354 2.08 -38.69 -5.97
C SER A 354 2.87 -37.93 -4.91
N LEU A 355 2.38 -36.76 -4.52
CA LEU A 355 3.01 -35.93 -3.48
C LEU A 355 2.92 -36.56 -2.09
N ASP A 356 1.89 -37.37 -1.81
CA ASP A 356 1.79 -38.13 -0.55
C ASP A 356 2.90 -39.13 -0.36
N GLN A 357 3.31 -39.81 -1.48
CA GLN A 357 4.42 -40.77 -1.49
C GLN A 357 5.78 -40.07 -1.48
N ASN A 358 5.92 -38.95 -2.21
CA ASN A 358 7.18 -38.21 -2.30
C ASN A 358 6.98 -36.69 -2.12
N PRO A 359 6.85 -36.19 -0.89
CA PRO A 359 6.70 -34.76 -0.62
C PRO A 359 7.87 -33.89 -1.09
N MET A 360 9.07 -34.48 -1.30
CA MET A 360 10.28 -33.79 -1.77
C MET A 360 10.08 -33.15 -3.14
N LEU A 361 9.20 -33.70 -3.96
CA LEU A 361 8.89 -33.16 -5.29
C LEU A 361 8.33 -31.71 -5.21
N THR A 362 7.72 -31.33 -4.09
CA THR A 362 7.31 -29.94 -3.85
C THR A 362 8.52 -28.99 -3.83
N MET A 363 9.58 -29.33 -3.12
CA MET A 363 10.79 -28.49 -3.06
C MET A 363 11.54 -28.52 -4.38
N ARG A 364 11.60 -29.67 -5.03
CA ARG A 364 12.22 -29.84 -6.37
C ARG A 364 11.51 -28.98 -7.42
N ALA A 365 10.18 -28.87 -7.39
CA ALA A 365 9.43 -28.02 -8.35
C ALA A 365 9.87 -26.55 -8.25
N PHE A 366 10.05 -26.01 -7.04
CA PHE A 366 10.50 -24.64 -6.82
C PHE A 366 12.00 -24.45 -7.15
N TYR A 367 12.82 -25.45 -6.86
CA TYR A 367 14.23 -25.43 -7.27
C TYR A 367 14.37 -25.43 -8.80
N LEU A 368 13.63 -26.31 -9.50
CA LEU A 368 13.60 -26.37 -10.97
C LEU A 368 13.12 -25.05 -11.59
N LYS A 369 12.10 -24.41 -10.98
CA LYS A 369 11.65 -23.08 -11.43
C LYS A 369 12.82 -22.09 -11.49
N GLN A 370 13.66 -22.09 -10.47
CA GLN A 370 14.78 -21.15 -10.37
C GLN A 370 15.94 -21.57 -11.27
N SER A 371 16.33 -22.83 -11.26
CA SER A 371 17.49 -23.35 -12.01
C SER A 371 17.25 -23.31 -13.52
N LEU A 372 16.05 -23.65 -13.99
CA LEU A 372 15.68 -23.63 -15.42
C LEU A 372 15.16 -22.27 -15.87
N LYS A 373 14.88 -21.34 -14.96
CA LYS A 373 14.24 -20.03 -15.22
C LYS A 373 12.89 -20.18 -15.95
N LYS A 374 12.16 -21.26 -15.65
CA LYS A 374 10.85 -21.58 -16.23
C LYS A 374 9.75 -21.51 -15.19
N PRO A 375 8.54 -21.03 -15.53
CA PRO A 375 7.43 -21.01 -14.59
C PRO A 375 6.93 -22.41 -14.28
N VAL A 376 6.39 -22.60 -13.07
CA VAL A 376 5.68 -23.84 -12.72
C VAL A 376 4.26 -23.76 -13.28
N ASP A 377 3.79 -24.86 -13.88
CA ASP A 377 2.41 -24.94 -14.40
C ASP A 377 1.37 -24.75 -13.29
N PRO A 378 0.29 -24.00 -13.52
CA PRO A 378 -0.74 -23.73 -12.53
C PRO A 378 -1.41 -24.98 -11.97
N ARG A 379 -1.60 -26.03 -12.79
CA ARG A 379 -2.19 -27.28 -12.31
C ARG A 379 -1.26 -27.97 -11.32
N THR A 380 0.06 -27.89 -11.59
CA THR A 380 1.11 -28.36 -10.65
C THR A 380 1.09 -27.55 -9.35
N LEU A 381 0.99 -26.21 -9.44
CA LEU A 381 0.85 -25.37 -8.24
C LEU A 381 -0.45 -25.64 -7.49
N GLY A 382 -1.56 -25.92 -8.18
CA GLY A 382 -2.80 -26.36 -7.56
C GLY A 382 -2.62 -27.66 -6.77
N LYS A 383 -1.98 -28.68 -7.37
CA LYS A 383 -1.63 -29.94 -6.67
C LYS A 383 -0.74 -29.68 -5.45
N ILE A 384 0.25 -28.79 -5.57
CA ILE A 384 1.12 -28.39 -4.44
C ILE A 384 0.31 -27.70 -3.34
N THR A 385 -0.58 -26.76 -3.70
CA THR A 385 -1.43 -26.03 -2.73
C THR A 385 -2.35 -26.98 -1.96
N ASP A 386 -3.02 -27.90 -2.64
CA ASP A 386 -3.91 -28.89 -2.01
C ASP A 386 -3.15 -29.80 -1.04
N ASN A 387 -1.85 -30.03 -1.28
CA ASN A 387 -0.96 -30.88 -0.50
C ASN A 387 0.09 -30.11 0.31
N ALA A 388 -0.03 -28.79 0.46
CA ALA A 388 0.98 -27.94 1.11
C ALA A 388 1.34 -28.40 2.54
N LYS A 389 0.38 -29.03 3.26
CA LYS A 389 0.59 -29.59 4.60
C LYS A 389 1.71 -30.64 4.65
N LEU A 390 2.00 -31.31 3.54
CA LEU A 390 3.05 -32.32 3.45
C LEU A 390 4.44 -31.71 3.63
N ALA A 391 4.62 -30.40 3.35
CA ALA A 391 5.87 -29.68 3.61
C ALA A 391 6.31 -29.75 5.09
N ARG A 392 5.40 -30.06 6.02
CA ARG A 392 5.76 -30.33 7.43
C ARG A 392 6.69 -31.55 7.57
N LYS A 393 6.58 -32.55 6.69
CA LYS A 393 7.42 -33.74 6.68
C LYS A 393 8.86 -33.47 6.20
N LEU A 394 9.04 -32.31 5.53
CA LEU A 394 10.33 -31.89 4.97
C LEU A 394 11.17 -31.07 5.95
N ARG A 395 10.59 -30.64 7.07
CA ARG A 395 11.33 -29.96 8.12
C ARG A 395 12.49 -30.84 8.62
N LYS A 396 13.66 -30.21 8.79
CA LYS A 396 14.87 -30.91 9.24
C LYS A 396 15.34 -32.02 8.29
N ASN A 397 14.76 -32.13 7.10
CA ASN A 397 15.28 -33.03 6.08
C ASN A 397 16.48 -32.36 5.38
N PRO A 398 17.70 -32.97 5.44
CA PRO A 398 18.88 -32.31 4.90
C PRO A 398 18.81 -31.99 3.40
N GLN A 399 18.18 -32.84 2.61
CA GLN A 399 18.03 -32.61 1.16
C GLN A 399 17.04 -31.45 0.89
N ALA A 400 15.92 -31.41 1.62
CA ALA A 400 14.97 -30.30 1.49
C ALA A 400 15.58 -28.97 1.96
N ASN A 401 16.35 -29.00 3.03
CA ASN A 401 17.06 -27.83 3.57
C ASN A 401 18.09 -27.30 2.55
N ALA A 402 18.87 -28.20 1.92
CA ALA A 402 19.82 -27.80 0.88
C ALA A 402 19.11 -27.12 -0.30
N LEU A 403 18.04 -27.74 -0.83
CA LEU A 403 17.25 -27.12 -1.92
C LEU A 403 16.65 -25.76 -1.51
N PHE A 404 16.19 -25.64 -0.26
CA PHE A 404 15.65 -24.36 0.24
C PHE A 404 16.73 -23.28 0.32
N LEU A 405 17.93 -23.61 0.81
CA LEU A 405 19.05 -22.68 0.88
C LEU A 405 19.54 -22.29 -0.53
N ASP A 406 19.54 -23.20 -1.48
CA ASP A 406 19.87 -22.93 -2.89
C ASP A 406 18.82 -21.98 -3.52
N ILE A 407 17.52 -22.20 -3.23
CA ILE A 407 16.44 -21.30 -3.65
C ILE A 407 16.66 -19.92 -3.07
N LEU A 408 17.01 -19.83 -1.81
CA LEU A 408 17.21 -18.57 -1.10
C LEU A 408 18.40 -17.78 -1.61
N ALA A 409 19.49 -18.47 -1.99
CA ALA A 409 20.70 -17.85 -2.55
C ALA A 409 20.59 -17.50 -4.04
N GLY A 410 19.57 -17.95 -4.73
CA GLY A 410 19.43 -17.82 -6.17
C GLY A 410 18.92 -16.45 -6.63
N GLU A 411 19.13 -16.14 -7.91
CA GLU A 411 18.72 -14.85 -8.53
C GLU A 411 17.22 -14.58 -8.47
N SER A 412 16.39 -15.61 -8.46
CA SER A 412 14.93 -15.50 -8.43
C SER A 412 14.34 -15.82 -7.05
N ALA A 413 15.12 -15.66 -5.98
CA ALA A 413 14.72 -15.97 -4.61
C ALA A 413 13.38 -15.33 -4.21
N GLU A 414 13.22 -14.01 -4.41
CA GLU A 414 11.97 -13.30 -4.12
C GLU A 414 10.76 -13.95 -4.80
N THR A 415 10.84 -14.14 -6.12
CA THR A 415 9.69 -14.65 -6.91
C THR A 415 9.40 -16.12 -6.63
N THR A 416 10.41 -16.90 -6.24
CA THR A 416 10.23 -18.31 -5.89
C THR A 416 9.67 -18.48 -4.49
N LEU A 417 10.20 -17.74 -3.49
CA LEU A 417 9.66 -17.73 -2.13
C LEU A 417 8.26 -17.15 -2.07
N ARG A 418 7.95 -16.15 -2.91
CA ARG A 418 6.59 -15.63 -3.09
C ARG A 418 5.64 -16.74 -3.51
N GLN A 419 6.03 -17.58 -4.46
CA GLN A 419 5.22 -18.69 -4.91
C GLN A 419 5.11 -19.80 -3.85
N MET A 420 6.18 -20.08 -3.08
CA MET A 420 6.12 -20.96 -1.91
C MET A 420 5.20 -20.42 -0.81
N LEU A 421 5.16 -19.10 -0.62
CA LEU A 421 4.24 -18.44 0.32
C LEU A 421 2.80 -18.54 -0.19
N GLU A 422 2.56 -18.26 -1.47
CA GLU A 422 1.24 -18.30 -2.10
C GLU A 422 0.64 -19.70 -2.08
N THR A 423 1.43 -20.75 -2.33
CA THR A 423 0.99 -22.14 -2.22
C THR A 423 0.88 -22.64 -0.77
N GLY A 424 1.29 -21.85 0.23
CA GLY A 424 1.29 -22.22 1.65
C GLY A 424 2.48 -23.09 2.07
N VAL A 425 3.32 -23.52 1.14
CA VAL A 425 4.49 -24.41 1.42
C VAL A 425 5.44 -23.74 2.39
N LEU A 426 5.77 -22.46 2.22
CA LEU A 426 6.70 -21.75 3.11
C LEU A 426 6.22 -21.78 4.57
N GLY A 427 4.95 -21.50 4.83
CA GLY A 427 4.39 -21.49 6.19
C GLY A 427 4.33 -22.87 6.85
N TYR A 428 4.18 -23.95 6.06
CA TYR A 428 4.24 -25.31 6.59
C TYR A 428 5.67 -25.83 6.73
N PHE A 429 6.59 -25.45 5.88
CA PHE A 429 8.00 -25.77 5.97
C PHE A 429 8.67 -25.01 7.13
N MET A 430 8.41 -23.70 7.24
CA MET A 430 8.93 -22.81 8.29
C MET A 430 7.76 -22.25 9.13
N PRO A 431 7.30 -22.96 10.19
CA PRO A 431 6.12 -22.56 10.95
C PRO A 431 6.28 -21.26 11.71
N ASP A 432 7.52 -20.89 12.07
CA ASP A 432 7.79 -19.62 12.75
C ASP A 432 7.55 -18.41 11.85
N PHE A 433 7.51 -18.59 10.52
CA PHE A 433 7.12 -17.57 9.54
C PHE A 433 5.59 -17.40 9.39
N GLN A 434 4.81 -18.43 9.76
CA GLN A 434 3.34 -18.43 9.58
C GLN A 434 2.62 -17.21 10.21
N PRO A 435 2.99 -16.69 11.40
CA PRO A 435 2.34 -15.51 11.97
C PRO A 435 2.47 -14.24 11.15
N LEU A 436 3.56 -14.09 10.37
CA LEU A 436 3.83 -12.91 9.53
C LEU A 436 2.92 -12.84 8.30
N ILE A 437 2.34 -13.99 7.89
CA ILE A 437 1.53 -14.06 6.66
C ILE A 437 0.31 -13.16 6.78
N ALA A 438 0.21 -12.19 5.85
CA ALA A 438 -0.82 -11.17 5.81
C ALA A 438 -0.95 -10.36 7.13
N GLN A 439 0.14 -10.24 7.89
CA GLN A 439 0.19 -9.44 9.11
C GLN A 439 0.31 -7.96 8.73
N VAL A 440 -0.64 -7.17 9.23
CA VAL A 440 -0.64 -5.71 9.07
C VAL A 440 -0.03 -5.06 10.31
N GLN A 441 0.87 -4.13 10.11
CA GLN A 441 1.25 -3.16 11.13
C GLN A 441 0.50 -1.86 10.84
N PHE A 442 -0.32 -1.41 11.80
CA PHE A 442 -1.00 -0.11 11.72
C PHE A 442 -0.05 1.01 12.15
N ASP A 443 1.06 1.15 11.42
CA ASP A 443 1.86 2.35 11.42
C ASP A 443 1.82 2.97 10.01
N LEU A 444 1.78 4.29 9.93
CA LEU A 444 1.72 5.02 8.65
C LEU A 444 3.04 4.93 7.84
N TYR A 445 3.98 4.12 8.29
CA TYR A 445 5.30 3.98 7.70
C TYR A 445 5.38 2.82 6.69
N HIS A 446 4.77 1.66 7.02
CA HIS A 446 4.78 0.50 6.15
C HIS A 446 3.64 0.58 5.13
N VAL A 447 3.96 0.40 3.86
CA VAL A 447 2.98 0.35 2.76
C VAL A 447 2.48 -1.07 2.53
N TYR A 448 3.20 -2.08 3.05
CA TYR A 448 2.99 -3.50 2.79
C TYR A 448 2.76 -4.31 4.07
N THR A 449 2.15 -5.50 3.92
CA THR A 449 2.13 -6.50 5.01
C THR A 449 3.53 -7.00 5.31
N THR A 450 3.76 -7.55 6.53
CA THR A 450 5.10 -7.96 6.98
C THR A 450 5.73 -9.02 6.07
N ASP A 451 4.95 -10.01 5.62
CA ASP A 451 5.41 -11.03 4.66
C ASP A 451 5.79 -10.44 3.30
N GLU A 452 5.00 -9.49 2.78
CA GLU A 452 5.31 -8.80 1.51
C GLU A 452 6.55 -7.93 1.63
N HIS A 453 6.68 -7.18 2.73
CA HIS A 453 7.88 -6.41 3.06
C HIS A 453 9.12 -7.30 3.08
N THR A 454 9.07 -8.42 3.79
CA THR A 454 10.17 -9.39 3.88
C THR A 454 10.59 -9.93 2.50
N LEU A 455 9.61 -10.28 1.64
CA LEU A 455 9.93 -10.75 0.28
C LEU A 455 10.53 -9.64 -0.58
N LYS A 456 10.05 -8.39 -0.45
CA LYS A 456 10.65 -7.24 -1.15
C LYS A 456 12.05 -6.93 -0.67
N THR A 457 12.32 -7.06 0.63
CA THR A 457 13.69 -6.93 1.19
C THR A 457 14.64 -7.91 0.50
N LEU A 458 14.24 -9.17 0.30
CA LEU A 458 15.02 -10.14 -0.47
C LEU A 458 15.25 -9.69 -1.92
N GLY A 459 14.24 -9.11 -2.57
CA GLY A 459 14.34 -8.63 -3.96
C GLY A 459 15.27 -7.42 -4.13
N PHE A 460 15.48 -6.62 -3.08
CA PHE A 460 16.38 -5.47 -3.09
C PHE A 460 17.81 -5.78 -2.62
N LEU A 461 18.10 -7.03 -2.22
CA LEU A 461 19.45 -7.40 -1.83
C LEU A 461 20.41 -7.36 -3.02
N GLU A 462 21.52 -6.70 -2.84
CA GLU A 462 22.63 -6.74 -3.79
C GLU A 462 23.35 -8.09 -3.70
N ARG A 463 23.79 -8.60 -4.85
CA ARG A 463 24.46 -9.90 -4.93
C ARG A 463 25.82 -9.86 -4.23
N GLN A 464 26.05 -10.85 -3.38
CA GLN A 464 27.30 -10.99 -2.64
C GLN A 464 28.38 -11.73 -3.46
N SER A 465 29.63 -11.55 -3.05
CA SER A 465 30.81 -12.10 -3.75
C SER A 465 30.94 -13.63 -3.66
N SER A 466 30.34 -14.25 -2.66
CA SER A 466 30.33 -15.72 -2.49
C SER A 466 28.90 -16.23 -2.26
N GLU A 467 28.66 -17.47 -2.62
CA GLU A 467 27.37 -18.14 -2.43
C GLU A 467 27.01 -18.25 -0.94
N GLN A 468 27.98 -18.55 -0.08
CA GLN A 468 27.77 -18.58 1.38
C GLN A 468 27.38 -17.21 1.91
N ALA A 469 28.07 -16.12 1.50
CA ALA A 469 27.73 -14.77 1.91
C ALA A 469 26.32 -14.37 1.44
N GLN A 470 25.96 -14.77 0.21
CA GLN A 470 24.61 -14.55 -0.35
C GLN A 470 23.55 -15.30 0.47
N ARG A 471 23.78 -16.57 0.81
CA ARG A 471 22.89 -17.41 1.59
C ARG A 471 22.67 -16.84 3.01
N THR A 472 23.76 -16.48 3.69
CA THR A 472 23.72 -15.86 5.02
C THR A 472 22.88 -14.56 5.01
N LEU A 473 23.15 -13.66 4.05
CA LEU A 473 22.46 -12.38 3.93
C LEU A 473 20.98 -12.56 3.57
N ALA A 474 20.66 -13.45 2.63
CA ALA A 474 19.30 -13.72 2.21
C ALA A 474 18.47 -14.39 3.32
N LEU A 475 19.08 -15.30 4.12
CA LEU A 475 18.42 -15.89 5.27
C LEU A 475 18.20 -14.85 6.38
N ALA A 476 19.16 -13.98 6.65
CA ALA A 476 18.98 -12.87 7.57
C ALA A 476 17.84 -11.94 7.12
N ALA A 477 17.75 -11.60 5.82
CA ALA A 477 16.66 -10.81 5.27
C ALA A 477 15.30 -11.52 5.36
N LEU A 478 15.24 -12.83 5.18
CA LEU A 478 13.99 -13.59 5.38
C LEU A 478 13.54 -13.60 6.85
N LEU A 479 14.47 -13.51 7.80
CA LEU A 479 14.21 -13.66 9.23
C LEU A 479 14.25 -12.34 10.02
N HIS A 480 14.67 -11.20 9.43
CA HIS A 480 14.90 -9.95 10.19
C HIS A 480 13.69 -9.52 11.02
N ASP A 481 12.50 -9.70 10.48
CA ASP A 481 11.23 -9.31 11.08
C ASP A 481 10.44 -10.49 11.70
N ILE A 482 11.02 -11.69 11.82
CA ILE A 482 10.30 -12.89 12.25
C ILE A 482 9.74 -12.79 13.68
N GLY A 483 10.25 -11.87 14.48
CA GLY A 483 9.77 -11.58 15.83
C GLY A 483 8.55 -10.68 15.93
N LYS A 484 8.11 -10.06 14.83
CA LYS A 484 6.98 -9.12 14.81
C LYS A 484 5.66 -9.78 15.21
N GLY A 485 4.79 -9.02 15.91
CA GLY A 485 3.48 -9.50 16.37
C GLY A 485 3.50 -10.46 17.56
N ARG A 486 4.65 -10.62 18.25
CA ARG A 486 4.81 -11.58 19.37
C ARG A 486 4.90 -10.91 20.75
N GLY A 487 4.79 -9.57 20.80
CA GLY A 487 4.99 -8.79 22.01
C GLY A 487 6.47 -8.62 22.38
N GLY A 488 6.87 -7.43 22.82
CA GLY A 488 8.26 -7.08 23.14
C GLY A 488 9.06 -6.60 21.94
N LYS A 489 10.39 -6.54 22.08
CA LYS A 489 11.31 -6.11 21.03
C LYS A 489 11.46 -7.21 19.98
N HIS A 490 10.98 -6.94 18.76
CA HIS A 490 10.94 -7.95 17.71
C HIS A 490 12.32 -8.41 17.25
N GLU A 491 13.34 -7.57 17.32
CA GLU A 491 14.73 -7.89 16.99
C GLU A 491 15.32 -8.92 17.97
N GLU A 492 14.98 -8.83 19.27
CA GLU A 492 15.46 -9.81 20.28
C GLU A 492 14.71 -11.15 20.13
N ILE A 493 13.38 -11.10 19.98
CA ILE A 493 12.57 -12.30 19.76
C ILE A 493 12.97 -12.95 18.42
N GLY A 494 13.22 -12.13 17.39
CA GLY A 494 13.69 -12.56 16.09
C GLY A 494 15.01 -13.30 16.15
N ALA A 495 15.97 -12.82 16.93
CA ALA A 495 17.25 -13.48 17.12
C ALA A 495 17.11 -14.88 17.73
N VAL A 496 16.23 -15.05 18.74
CA VAL A 496 15.96 -16.37 19.35
C VAL A 496 15.32 -17.32 18.33
N LEU A 497 14.39 -16.82 17.50
CA LEU A 497 13.76 -17.62 16.45
C LEU A 497 14.75 -17.96 15.33
N ALA A 498 15.61 -17.02 14.94
CA ALA A 498 16.64 -17.24 13.95
C ALA A 498 17.62 -18.34 14.40
N GLN A 499 18.03 -18.37 15.67
CA GLN A 499 18.87 -19.43 16.23
C GLN A 499 18.23 -20.83 16.06
N LYS A 500 16.93 -20.93 16.30
CA LYS A 500 16.18 -22.18 16.10
C LYS A 500 16.10 -22.56 14.62
N VAL A 501 15.78 -21.60 13.74
CA VAL A 501 15.63 -21.84 12.30
C VAL A 501 16.95 -22.25 11.66
N THR A 502 18.07 -21.59 12.00
CA THR A 502 19.41 -21.96 11.49
C THR A 502 19.82 -23.35 11.89
N ALA A 503 19.55 -23.77 13.15
CA ALA A 503 19.78 -25.14 13.64
C ALA A 503 18.89 -26.16 12.91
N ASP A 504 17.59 -25.87 12.70
CA ASP A 504 16.65 -26.73 11.95
C ASP A 504 17.05 -26.88 10.48
N LEU A 505 17.64 -25.84 9.86
CA LEU A 505 18.17 -25.87 8.50
C LEU A 505 19.54 -26.58 8.38
N GLY A 506 20.25 -26.76 9.49
CA GLY A 506 21.55 -27.46 9.54
C GLY A 506 22.72 -26.58 9.08
N LEU A 507 22.69 -25.28 9.34
CA LEU A 507 23.81 -24.36 9.08
C LEU A 507 24.96 -24.68 10.06
N ASP A 508 26.20 -24.38 9.63
CA ASP A 508 27.32 -24.38 10.53
C ASP A 508 27.23 -23.27 11.57
N ASP A 509 28.00 -23.44 12.70
CA ASP A 509 27.90 -22.50 13.81
C ASP A 509 28.28 -21.06 13.45
N ALA A 510 29.26 -20.88 12.58
CA ALA A 510 29.72 -19.54 12.18
C ALA A 510 28.65 -18.82 11.32
N GLU A 511 28.07 -19.52 10.36
CA GLU A 511 27.00 -18.98 9.50
C GLU A 511 25.75 -18.70 10.34
N ALA A 512 25.37 -19.62 11.23
CA ALA A 512 24.24 -19.45 12.13
C ALA A 512 24.41 -18.20 13.05
N GLN A 513 25.60 -18.02 13.63
CA GLN A 513 25.92 -16.85 14.46
C GLN A 513 25.79 -15.54 13.67
N ASP A 514 26.27 -15.49 12.44
CA ASP A 514 26.17 -14.30 11.59
C ASP A 514 24.72 -13.97 11.24
N VAL A 515 23.88 -14.96 10.88
CA VAL A 515 22.44 -14.76 10.65
C VAL A 515 21.76 -14.22 11.91
N VAL A 516 21.98 -14.84 13.06
CA VAL A 516 21.39 -14.43 14.35
C VAL A 516 21.82 -13.02 14.72
N TRP A 517 23.10 -12.69 14.52
CA TRP A 517 23.63 -11.35 14.80
C TRP A 517 22.97 -10.29 13.87
N LEU A 518 22.84 -10.57 12.57
CA LEU A 518 22.19 -9.69 11.61
C LEU A 518 20.73 -9.45 11.97
N VAL A 519 19.97 -10.50 12.33
CA VAL A 519 18.58 -10.38 12.75
C VAL A 519 18.44 -9.54 14.02
N ARG A 520 19.33 -9.73 15.01
CA ARG A 520 19.32 -8.96 16.27
C ARG A 520 19.63 -7.48 16.01
N ASN A 521 20.52 -7.19 15.09
CA ASN A 521 21.09 -5.85 14.89
C ASN A 521 20.62 -5.17 13.59
N HIS A 522 19.57 -5.69 12.92
CA HIS A 522 19.15 -5.14 11.61
C HIS A 522 18.75 -3.65 11.66
N LEU A 523 18.28 -3.15 12.82
CA LEU A 523 17.94 -1.74 13.03
C LEU A 523 19.15 -0.88 13.44
N LEU A 524 20.28 -1.47 13.84
CA LEU A 524 21.41 -0.75 14.42
C LEU A 524 21.94 0.35 13.48
N MET A 525 22.20 -0.01 12.22
CA MET A 525 22.80 0.93 11.28
C MET A 525 21.87 2.10 10.94
N SER A 526 20.57 1.85 10.78
CA SER A 526 19.58 2.90 10.55
C SER A 526 19.39 3.79 11.79
N GLN A 527 19.43 3.23 12.99
CA GLN A 527 19.36 3.99 14.23
C GLN A 527 20.58 4.91 14.39
N VAL A 528 21.78 4.41 14.13
CA VAL A 528 23.00 5.22 14.21
C VAL A 528 23.03 6.30 13.13
N ALA A 529 22.79 5.92 11.85
CA ALA A 529 22.87 6.88 10.75
C ALA A 529 21.83 8.02 10.83
N PHE A 530 20.62 7.73 11.36
CA PHE A 530 19.52 8.70 11.33
C PHE A 530 19.25 9.39 12.68
N ARG A 531 19.78 8.84 13.79
CA ARG A 531 19.49 9.37 15.13
C ARG A 531 20.76 9.76 15.91
N ARG A 532 21.95 9.57 15.35
CA ARG A 532 23.21 9.89 16.01
C ARG A 532 24.05 10.80 15.12
N ASP A 533 24.88 11.63 15.72
CA ASP A 533 25.89 12.36 14.97
C ASP A 533 27.02 11.42 14.56
N ILE A 534 27.08 11.09 13.26
CA ILE A 534 28.12 10.21 12.71
C ILE A 534 29.52 10.86 12.66
N PHE A 535 29.61 12.16 12.95
CA PHE A 535 30.89 12.88 13.09
C PHE A 535 31.40 12.89 14.55
N ASP A 536 30.57 12.48 15.52
CA ASP A 536 31.03 12.25 16.88
C ASP A 536 31.89 10.97 16.93
N PRO A 537 33.18 11.05 17.32
CA PRO A 537 34.07 9.90 17.39
C PRO A 537 33.54 8.76 18.23
N LYS A 538 32.84 9.08 19.33
CA LYS A 538 32.23 8.09 20.20
C LYS A 538 31.14 7.29 19.49
N THR A 539 30.31 7.93 18.69
CA THR A 539 29.28 7.26 17.89
C THR A 539 29.88 6.19 16.99
N ILE A 540 31.00 6.52 16.30
CA ILE A 540 31.67 5.57 15.42
C ILE A 540 32.36 4.46 16.21
N ASP A 541 33.00 4.76 17.36
CA ASP A 541 33.67 3.78 18.20
C ASP A 541 32.69 2.76 18.78
N ASP A 542 31.58 3.20 19.34
CA ASP A 542 30.53 2.33 19.88
C ASP A 542 29.90 1.46 18.77
N PHE A 543 29.69 2.03 17.58
CA PHE A 543 29.17 1.30 16.43
C PHE A 543 30.14 0.23 15.95
N VAL A 544 31.43 0.55 15.80
CA VAL A 544 32.48 -0.38 15.38
C VAL A 544 32.70 -1.49 16.42
N GLN A 545 32.64 -1.15 17.70
CA GLN A 545 32.74 -2.14 18.79
C GLN A 545 31.58 -3.14 18.74
N THR A 546 30.38 -2.70 18.37
CA THR A 546 29.20 -3.58 18.25
C THR A 546 29.29 -4.46 17.01
N VAL A 547 29.70 -3.91 15.87
CA VAL A 547 29.74 -4.62 14.57
C VAL A 547 30.92 -5.60 14.47
N GLN A 548 32.08 -5.26 15.01
CA GLN A 548 33.30 -6.05 15.18
C GLN A 548 34.07 -6.42 13.91
N SER A 549 33.43 -6.60 12.74
CA SER A 549 34.15 -6.97 11.51
C SER A 549 33.66 -6.23 10.26
N PRO A 550 34.58 -5.98 9.30
CA PRO A 550 34.23 -5.35 8.02
C PRO A 550 33.19 -6.17 7.20
N GLU A 551 33.22 -7.49 7.32
CA GLU A 551 32.30 -8.39 6.61
C GLU A 551 30.88 -8.26 7.17
N ARG A 552 30.72 -8.28 8.50
CA ARG A 552 29.43 -8.01 9.17
C ARG A 552 28.91 -6.63 8.84
N LEU A 553 29.79 -5.62 8.82
CA LEU A 553 29.41 -4.25 8.48
C LEU A 553 28.84 -4.15 7.07
N ARG A 554 29.46 -4.77 6.07
CA ARG A 554 28.97 -4.76 4.69
C ARG A 554 27.64 -5.51 4.57
N ARG A 555 27.47 -6.66 5.25
CA ARG A 555 26.19 -7.41 5.25
C ARG A 555 25.10 -6.60 5.96
N LEU A 556 25.41 -5.95 7.08
CA LEU A 556 24.47 -5.08 7.78
C LEU A 556 24.05 -3.89 6.90
N PHE A 557 24.99 -3.26 6.20
CA PHE A 557 24.70 -2.21 5.24
C PHE A 557 23.75 -2.68 4.13
N ALA A 558 24.06 -3.80 3.49
CA ALA A 558 23.23 -4.38 2.42
C ALA A 558 21.82 -4.73 2.92
N LEU A 559 21.69 -5.31 4.13
CA LEU A 559 20.41 -5.61 4.75
C LEU A 559 19.61 -4.33 5.05
N THR A 560 20.26 -3.32 5.65
CA THR A 560 19.62 -2.04 6.02
C THR A 560 19.11 -1.28 4.78
N VAL A 561 19.91 -1.23 3.71
CA VAL A 561 19.49 -0.60 2.44
C VAL A 561 18.31 -1.32 1.83
N ALA A 562 18.34 -2.65 1.78
CA ALA A 562 17.26 -3.47 1.22
C ALA A 562 15.97 -3.34 2.05
N ASP A 563 16.07 -3.37 3.37
CA ASP A 563 14.97 -3.20 4.30
C ASP A 563 14.26 -1.84 4.11
N ILE A 564 15.02 -0.73 4.08
CA ILE A 564 14.45 0.60 3.89
C ILE A 564 13.80 0.75 2.50
N LYS A 565 14.43 0.23 1.43
CA LYS A 565 13.84 0.21 0.08
C LYS A 565 12.53 -0.57 0.03
N ALA A 566 12.42 -1.63 0.81
CA ALA A 566 11.24 -2.50 0.87
C ALA A 566 10.05 -1.88 1.61
N VAL A 567 10.23 -0.83 2.40
CA VAL A 567 9.14 -0.15 3.12
C VAL A 567 8.16 0.53 2.15
N GLY A 568 8.68 1.18 1.11
CA GLY A 568 7.86 1.82 0.08
C GLY A 568 8.64 2.77 -0.83
N PRO A 569 8.09 3.10 -2.02
CA PRO A 569 8.82 3.89 -3.04
C PRO A 569 9.25 5.29 -2.59
N ALA A 570 8.52 5.90 -1.64
CA ALA A 570 8.78 7.25 -1.15
C ALA A 570 9.72 7.29 0.08
N VAL A 571 10.11 6.13 0.60
CA VAL A 571 10.87 6.05 1.86
C VAL A 571 12.38 6.15 1.63
N TRP A 572 12.86 5.57 0.54
CA TRP A 572 14.27 5.66 0.13
C TRP A 572 14.50 6.97 -0.64
N ASN A 573 15.55 7.69 -0.27
CA ASN A 573 16.01 8.89 -0.98
C ASN A 573 17.54 9.01 -0.90
N SER A 574 18.12 9.89 -1.71
CA SER A 574 19.57 10.11 -1.80
C SER A 574 20.19 10.63 -0.49
N PHE A 575 19.42 11.36 0.32
CA PHE A 575 19.89 11.80 1.64
C PHE A 575 20.20 10.61 2.57
N LYS A 576 19.25 9.65 2.67
CA LYS A 576 19.43 8.43 3.47
C LYS A 576 20.58 7.57 2.95
N GLU A 577 20.66 7.44 1.62
CA GLU A 577 21.75 6.72 0.96
C GLU A 577 23.11 7.29 1.33
N LYS A 578 23.24 8.61 1.30
CA LYS A 578 24.48 9.31 1.65
C LYS A 578 24.86 9.09 3.12
N LEU A 579 23.93 9.26 4.06
CA LEU A 579 24.19 9.04 5.49
C LEU A 579 24.64 7.60 5.79
N LEU A 580 23.99 6.60 5.20
CA LEU A 580 24.38 5.20 5.38
C LEU A 580 25.74 4.90 4.76
N THR A 581 26.05 5.49 3.59
CA THR A 581 27.34 5.32 2.91
C THR A 581 28.47 6.00 3.66
N ASP A 582 28.22 7.18 4.24
CA ASP A 582 29.20 7.89 5.07
C ASP A 582 29.49 7.11 6.35
N LEU A 583 28.43 6.60 7.04
CA LEU A 583 28.62 5.75 8.22
C LEU A 583 29.42 4.48 7.90
N LEU A 584 29.12 3.81 6.77
CA LEU A 584 29.89 2.65 6.29
C LEU A 584 31.37 3.02 6.10
N SER A 585 31.62 4.14 5.42
CA SER A 585 32.99 4.60 5.11
C SER A 585 33.78 4.96 6.36
N PHE A 586 33.17 5.69 7.30
CA PHE A 586 33.80 6.10 8.56
C PHE A 586 34.09 4.88 9.45
N ALA A 587 33.14 3.96 9.57
CA ALA A 587 33.33 2.74 10.35
C ALA A 587 34.40 1.83 9.74
N LEU A 588 34.46 1.66 8.40
CA LEU A 588 35.53 0.89 7.74
C LEU A 588 36.90 1.55 7.94
N ALA A 589 37.00 2.89 7.86
CA ALA A 589 38.26 3.61 8.13
C ALA A 589 38.68 3.42 9.59
N ARG A 590 37.77 3.51 10.53
CA ARG A 590 38.04 3.31 11.96
C ARG A 590 38.50 1.88 12.29
N MET A 591 37.87 0.87 11.69
CA MET A 591 38.29 -0.55 11.83
C MET A 591 39.69 -0.80 11.30
N ARG A 592 40.20 0.00 10.37
CA ARG A 592 41.59 -0.06 9.85
C ARG A 592 42.58 0.77 10.67
N GLY A 593 42.18 1.34 11.80
CA GLY A 593 43.01 2.21 12.64
C GLY A 593 43.07 3.66 12.20
N GLY A 594 42.16 4.12 11.34
CA GLY A 594 42.02 5.53 10.97
C GLY A 594 41.56 6.41 12.12
N GLY A 595 41.94 7.69 12.11
CA GLY A 595 41.44 8.68 13.07
C GLY A 595 39.94 8.98 12.91
N ALA A 596 39.41 9.77 13.83
CA ALA A 596 38.07 10.32 13.72
C ALA A 596 37.96 11.21 12.47
N HIS A 597 36.81 11.13 11.79
CA HIS A 597 36.51 12.06 10.71
C HIS A 597 36.02 13.38 11.33
N GLU A 598 36.81 14.43 11.18
CA GLU A 598 36.39 15.77 11.57
C GLU A 598 35.45 16.34 10.50
N ARG A 599 34.41 17.04 10.96
CA ARG A 599 33.50 17.77 10.08
C ARG A 599 34.23 19.00 9.54
N VAL A 600 34.57 19.00 8.27
CA VAL A 600 35.23 20.13 7.59
C VAL A 600 34.17 21.09 7.08
N LEU A 601 34.30 22.38 7.35
CA LEU A 601 33.42 23.41 6.80
C LEU A 601 33.38 23.32 5.27
N THR A 602 32.20 23.37 4.69
CA THR A 602 32.03 23.45 3.24
C THR A 602 32.58 24.77 2.71
N GLU A 603 32.81 24.87 1.40
CA GLU A 603 33.24 26.10 0.77
C GLU A 603 32.25 27.25 1.04
N ASN A 604 30.95 26.98 1.02
CA ASN A 604 29.93 27.98 1.32
C ASN A 604 29.94 28.41 2.80
N GLN A 605 30.16 27.48 3.72
CA GLN A 605 30.31 27.80 5.14
C GLN A 605 31.55 28.64 5.40
N ARG A 606 32.73 28.33 4.77
CA ARG A 606 33.95 29.11 4.89
C ARG A 606 33.76 30.53 4.36
N LYS A 607 33.17 30.69 3.17
CA LYS A 607 32.89 32.02 2.59
C LYS A 607 32.02 32.88 3.51
N LEU A 608 31.03 32.32 4.19
CA LEU A 608 30.23 33.07 5.15
C LEU A 608 30.98 33.35 6.45
N ALA A 609 31.74 32.37 6.97
CA ALA A 609 32.52 32.54 8.19
C ALA A 609 33.60 33.63 8.09
N GLU A 610 34.13 33.91 6.89
CA GLU A 610 35.11 34.96 6.60
C GLU A 610 34.50 36.38 6.56
N LEU A 611 33.17 36.50 6.56
CA LEU A 611 32.53 37.82 6.60
C LEU A 611 32.74 38.49 7.96
N PRO A 612 32.93 39.83 7.96
CA PRO A 612 33.07 40.56 9.21
C PRO A 612 31.80 40.48 10.05
N PRO A 613 31.91 40.48 11.40
CA PRO A 613 30.75 40.48 12.26
C PRO A 613 29.76 41.60 11.93
N SER A 614 28.51 41.28 11.76
CA SER A 614 27.45 42.20 11.39
C SER A 614 26.20 41.94 12.22
N LYS A 615 25.38 42.98 12.45
CA LYS A 615 24.04 42.83 13.03
C LYS A 615 23.01 42.31 12.02
N ALA A 616 23.34 42.30 10.73
CA ALA A 616 22.48 41.80 9.67
C ALA A 616 22.71 40.31 9.43
N TYR A 617 21.67 39.61 9.07
CA TYR A 617 21.71 38.19 8.67
C TYR A 617 22.39 38.07 7.30
N SER A 618 23.22 37.06 7.14
CA SER A 618 23.79 36.69 5.84
C SER A 618 23.43 35.24 5.51
N PHE A 619 23.13 34.95 4.23
CA PHE A 619 22.63 33.67 3.81
C PHE A 619 23.42 33.09 2.64
N SER A 620 23.69 31.80 2.68
CA SER A 620 24.07 31.03 1.51
C SER A 620 23.05 29.95 1.26
N VAL A 621 22.67 29.73 0.00
CA VAL A 621 21.68 28.72 -0.40
C VAL A 621 22.22 27.97 -1.59
N SER A 622 22.31 26.68 -1.48
CA SER A 622 22.75 25.79 -2.56
C SER A 622 21.91 24.51 -2.58
N THR A 623 21.57 24.06 -3.78
CA THR A 623 20.84 22.78 -3.96
C THR A 623 21.83 21.63 -4.08
N ASP A 624 21.72 20.65 -3.22
CA ASP A 624 22.44 19.38 -3.31
C ASP A 624 21.50 18.33 -3.95
N ALA A 625 21.63 18.18 -5.26
CA ALA A 625 20.81 17.26 -6.04
C ALA A 625 21.10 15.79 -5.70
N GLU A 626 22.32 15.46 -5.27
CA GLU A 626 22.69 14.10 -4.86
C GLU A 626 22.01 13.70 -3.57
N ARG A 627 21.89 14.61 -2.61
CA ARG A 627 21.18 14.39 -1.35
C ARG A 627 19.69 14.66 -1.43
N GLY A 628 19.21 15.30 -2.49
CA GLY A 628 17.80 15.68 -2.65
C GLY A 628 17.35 16.73 -1.62
N VAL A 629 18.25 17.65 -1.21
CA VAL A 629 18.00 18.69 -0.20
C VAL A 629 18.54 20.05 -0.70
N THR A 630 18.08 21.11 -0.05
CA THR A 630 18.70 22.43 -0.19
C THR A 630 19.49 22.73 1.08
N GLU A 631 20.79 23.01 0.94
CA GLU A 631 21.62 23.53 2.01
C GLU A 631 21.31 25.03 2.18
N PHE A 632 20.83 25.38 3.34
CA PHE A 632 20.49 26.74 3.71
C PHE A 632 21.34 27.18 4.91
N ILE A 633 22.31 28.04 4.70
CA ILE A 633 23.25 28.48 5.73
C ILE A 633 22.89 29.91 6.16
N VAL A 634 22.87 30.13 7.47
CA VAL A 634 22.57 31.42 8.11
C VAL A 634 23.79 31.83 8.94
N LEU A 635 24.32 33.01 8.71
CA LEU A 635 25.26 33.69 9.58
C LEU A 635 24.51 34.82 10.27
N ALA A 636 24.42 34.79 11.61
CA ALA A 636 23.70 35.75 12.40
C ALA A 636 24.44 36.05 13.75
N PRO A 637 24.16 37.18 14.43
CA PRO A 637 24.56 37.36 15.82
C PRO A 637 24.01 36.24 16.70
N ASP A 638 24.87 35.55 17.46
CA ASP A 638 24.43 34.48 18.34
C ASP A 638 23.65 35.04 19.55
N HIS A 639 22.50 34.43 19.83
CA HIS A 639 21.67 34.74 20.99
C HIS A 639 20.73 33.55 21.35
N ASP A 640 20.30 33.54 22.62
CA ASP A 640 19.38 32.51 23.11
C ASP A 640 18.08 32.51 22.30
N GLY A 641 17.72 31.34 21.71
CA GLY A 641 16.49 31.17 20.94
C GLY A 641 16.61 31.34 19.43
N LEU A 642 17.78 31.72 18.89
CA LEU A 642 18.01 31.92 17.46
C LEU A 642 17.53 30.68 16.65
N PHE A 643 17.86 29.48 17.10
CA PHE A 643 17.45 28.25 16.43
C PHE A 643 15.92 28.06 16.41
N ALA A 644 15.24 28.38 17.53
CA ALA A 644 13.78 28.33 17.61
C ALA A 644 13.12 29.35 16.67
N GLU A 645 13.66 30.55 16.57
CA GLU A 645 13.22 31.60 15.66
C GLU A 645 13.34 31.16 14.20
N ILE A 646 14.47 30.60 13.78
CA ILE A 646 14.72 30.13 12.41
C ILE A 646 13.75 28.98 12.09
N THR A 647 13.59 28.01 12.97
CA THR A 647 12.70 26.87 12.73
C THR A 647 11.20 27.29 12.69
N GLY A 648 10.82 28.31 13.45
CA GLY A 648 9.50 28.95 13.37
C GLY A 648 9.25 29.61 12.01
N ALA A 649 10.21 30.35 11.49
CA ALA A 649 10.14 30.95 10.15
C ALA A 649 10.03 29.87 9.05
N MET A 650 10.79 28.78 9.17
CA MET A 650 10.74 27.64 8.24
C MET A 650 9.35 26.98 8.24
N ALA A 651 8.77 26.74 9.42
CA ALA A 651 7.43 26.17 9.57
C ALA A 651 6.34 27.06 8.96
N LEU A 652 6.45 28.40 9.07
CA LEU A 652 5.54 29.35 8.45
C LEU A 652 5.65 29.38 6.90
N CYS A 653 6.80 28.99 6.37
CA CYS A 653 7.07 28.94 4.94
C CYS A 653 6.83 27.56 4.32
N ASP A 654 6.24 26.58 5.02
CA ASP A 654 6.07 25.18 4.57
C ASP A 654 7.41 24.55 4.11
N VAL A 655 8.44 24.75 4.93
CA VAL A 655 9.76 24.19 4.75
C VAL A 655 10.04 23.21 5.88
N SER A 656 10.41 21.98 5.52
CA SER A 656 10.80 20.93 6.45
C SER A 656 12.32 20.92 6.66
N VAL A 657 12.76 20.90 7.90
CA VAL A 657 14.16 20.68 8.26
C VAL A 657 14.41 19.18 8.34
N VAL A 658 15.51 18.72 7.75
CA VAL A 658 15.93 17.31 7.76
C VAL A 658 17.12 17.12 8.70
N GLU A 659 18.05 18.06 8.67
CA GLU A 659 19.22 18.11 9.55
C GLU A 659 19.56 19.57 9.83
N ALA A 660 20.05 19.86 11.01
CA ALA A 660 20.61 21.16 11.35
C ALA A 660 21.93 21.01 12.10
N GLN A 661 22.85 21.86 11.76
CA GLN A 661 24.14 22.02 12.45
C GLN A 661 24.28 23.45 12.94
N ILE A 662 24.58 23.61 14.21
CA ILE A 662 24.76 24.88 14.87
C ILE A 662 26.25 25.02 15.18
N THR A 663 26.86 26.14 14.80
CA THR A 663 28.27 26.40 15.05
C THR A 663 28.44 27.84 15.48
N THR A 664 28.85 28.09 16.72
CA THR A 664 29.21 29.42 17.18
C THR A 664 30.70 29.67 16.84
N LEU A 665 30.98 30.70 16.07
CA LEU A 665 32.30 31.11 15.67
C LEU A 665 32.99 31.89 16.79
N ASP A 666 34.33 31.99 16.76
CA ASP A 666 35.13 32.75 17.75
C ASP A 666 34.74 34.24 17.87
N ASN A 667 34.16 34.78 16.81
CA ASN A 667 33.67 36.18 16.76
C ASN A 667 32.23 36.34 17.30
N LYS A 668 31.66 35.33 17.99
CA LYS A 668 30.28 35.28 18.55
C LYS A 668 29.16 35.41 17.49
N MET A 669 29.43 34.99 16.27
CA MET A 669 28.42 34.81 15.24
C MET A 669 28.02 33.35 15.22
N ALA A 670 26.74 33.08 15.10
CA ALA A 670 26.20 31.75 14.80
C ALA A 670 26.24 31.47 13.29
N LEU A 671 26.87 30.38 12.90
CA LEU A 671 26.90 29.85 11.54
C LEU A 671 26.06 28.59 11.50
N ASP A 672 24.77 28.75 11.29
CA ASP A 672 23.81 27.65 11.34
C ASP A 672 23.54 27.12 9.93
N THR A 673 23.67 25.82 9.75
CA THR A 673 23.44 25.15 8.48
C THR A 673 22.24 24.22 8.60
N PHE A 674 21.26 24.41 7.73
CA PHE A 674 20.04 23.62 7.66
C PHE A 674 20.00 22.87 6.32
N LEU A 675 19.75 21.57 6.35
CA LEU A 675 19.34 20.80 5.20
C LEU A 675 17.81 20.80 5.16
N ILE A 676 17.23 21.39 4.11
CA ILE A 676 15.79 21.63 4.03
C ILE A 676 15.15 21.01 2.79
N GLN A 677 13.88 20.69 2.91
CA GLN A 677 13.01 20.16 1.84
C GLN A 677 11.67 20.87 1.80
N ASP A 678 10.95 20.77 0.66
CA ASP A 678 9.56 21.19 0.54
C ASP A 678 8.59 20.15 1.17
N SER A 679 7.30 20.47 1.20
CA SER A 679 6.25 19.57 1.71
C SER A 679 6.11 18.25 0.93
N LEU A 680 6.71 18.14 -0.26
CA LEU A 680 6.77 16.94 -1.10
C LEU A 680 8.09 16.18 -0.95
N ARG A 681 8.92 16.55 0.04
CA ARG A 681 10.25 15.98 0.31
C ARG A 681 11.24 16.14 -0.85
N ARG A 682 11.18 17.26 -1.54
CA ARG A 682 12.08 17.65 -2.62
C ARG A 682 12.92 18.87 -2.21
N PRO A 683 14.05 19.12 -2.88
CA PRO A 683 14.80 20.35 -2.66
C PRO A 683 13.94 21.61 -2.81
N VAL A 684 14.21 22.63 -2.01
CA VAL A 684 13.54 23.93 -2.12
C VAL A 684 14.26 24.74 -3.18
N GLU A 685 13.77 24.74 -4.41
CA GLU A 685 14.39 25.44 -5.57
C GLU A 685 13.71 26.77 -5.92
N SER A 686 12.51 27.01 -5.41
CA SER A 686 11.75 28.23 -5.71
C SER A 686 12.41 29.47 -5.11
N GLU A 687 12.98 30.34 -5.95
CA GLU A 687 13.57 31.61 -5.55
C GLU A 687 12.60 32.46 -4.72
N LYS A 688 11.32 32.49 -5.11
CA LYS A 688 10.26 33.21 -4.38
C LYS A 688 10.08 32.64 -2.95
N LYS A 689 10.15 31.34 -2.79
CA LYS A 689 10.04 30.67 -1.49
C LYS A 689 11.27 30.94 -0.62
N ILE A 690 12.46 30.87 -1.23
CA ILE A 690 13.73 31.19 -0.58
C ILE A 690 13.78 32.67 -0.12
N ALA A 691 13.36 33.60 -0.98
CA ALA A 691 13.31 35.03 -0.63
C ALA A 691 12.34 35.30 0.53
N LYS A 692 11.15 34.65 0.51
CA LYS A 692 10.18 34.74 1.61
C LYS A 692 10.76 34.18 2.92
N LEU A 693 11.49 33.07 2.85
CA LEU A 693 12.11 32.43 4.02
C LEU A 693 13.17 33.36 4.62
N LYS A 694 14.08 33.94 3.81
CA LYS A 694 15.08 34.89 4.26
C LYS A 694 14.43 36.08 4.98
N GLN A 695 13.41 36.70 4.36
CA GLN A 695 12.68 37.81 4.95
C GLN A 695 12.03 37.44 6.29
N LYS A 696 11.48 36.21 6.41
CA LYS A 696 10.85 35.76 7.66
C LYS A 696 11.90 35.54 8.75
N ILE A 697 13.06 34.98 8.43
CA ILE A 697 14.16 34.81 9.39
C ILE A 697 14.68 36.16 9.88
N GLU A 698 14.85 37.16 9.02
CA GLU A 698 15.25 38.51 9.42
C GLU A 698 14.23 39.20 10.34
N GLN A 699 12.94 38.84 10.21
CA GLN A 699 11.87 39.35 11.07
C GLN A 699 11.74 38.60 12.40
N ALA A 700 12.36 37.41 12.54
CA ALA A 700 12.15 36.50 13.65
C ALA A 700 12.59 37.11 15.00
N ALA A 701 13.70 37.84 15.06
CA ALA A 701 14.18 38.50 16.28
C ALA A 701 13.20 39.56 16.84
N GLN A 702 12.24 40.03 16.05
CA GLN A 702 11.27 41.07 16.43
C GLN A 702 9.81 40.54 16.47
N THR A 703 9.56 39.27 16.12
CA THR A 703 8.23 38.73 15.93
C THR A 703 8.11 37.37 16.63
N ASP A 704 7.21 37.25 17.59
CA ASP A 704 6.81 35.95 18.11
C ASP A 704 5.96 35.23 17.06
N PHE A 705 6.44 34.10 16.56
CA PHE A 705 5.75 33.28 15.54
C PHE A 705 4.72 32.32 16.12
N GLU A 706 4.72 32.08 17.43
CA GLU A 706 3.82 31.10 18.04
C GLU A 706 2.33 31.40 17.79
N PRO A 707 1.81 32.65 17.87
CA PRO A 707 0.42 32.93 17.57
C PRO A 707 0.04 32.56 16.11
N MET A 708 0.94 32.82 15.15
CA MET A 708 0.73 32.52 13.72
C MET A 708 0.78 31.01 13.48
N LEU A 709 1.68 30.29 14.13
CA LEU A 709 1.80 28.84 14.04
C LEU A 709 0.61 28.13 14.72
N ALA A 710 0.10 28.67 15.83
CA ALA A 710 -1.10 28.17 16.49
C ALA A 710 -2.35 28.29 15.60
N GLU A 711 -2.50 29.40 14.85
CA GLU A 711 -3.59 29.55 13.88
C GLU A 711 -3.43 28.59 12.71
N LYS A 712 -2.21 28.44 12.20
CA LYS A 712 -1.90 27.50 11.11
C LYS A 712 -2.17 26.04 11.53
N ARG A 713 -1.89 25.66 12.78
CA ARG A 713 -2.23 24.33 13.34
C ARG A 713 -3.74 24.07 13.34
N LYS A 714 -4.56 25.06 13.67
CA LYS A 714 -6.04 24.92 13.67
C LYS A 714 -6.62 24.65 12.29
N THR A 715 -5.98 25.16 11.24
CA THR A 715 -6.42 25.00 9.83
C THR A 715 -5.77 23.83 9.12
N ALA A 716 -4.75 23.20 9.71
CA ALA A 716 -4.07 22.05 9.13
C ALA A 716 -4.98 20.81 9.14
N PRO A 717 -4.86 19.90 8.15
CA PRO A 717 -5.58 18.64 8.15
C PRO A 717 -5.27 17.86 9.43
N LYS A 718 -6.30 17.43 10.16
CA LYS A 718 -6.12 16.63 11.38
C LYS A 718 -5.64 15.24 10.99
N THR A 719 -4.53 14.82 11.58
CA THR A 719 -4.00 13.47 11.44
C THR A 719 -4.76 12.53 12.37
N GLU A 720 -5.41 11.51 11.84
CA GLU A 720 -6.26 10.57 12.60
C GLU A 720 -5.47 9.63 13.52
N LEU A 721 -4.17 9.50 13.31
CA LEU A 721 -3.26 8.70 14.14
C LEU A 721 -2.37 9.63 14.96
N THR A 722 -2.67 9.77 16.23
CA THR A 722 -1.87 10.54 17.17
C THR A 722 -0.83 9.65 17.85
N VAL A 723 0.44 10.05 17.77
CA VAL A 723 1.56 9.45 18.51
C VAL A 723 1.73 10.24 19.81
N PRO A 724 1.68 9.60 21.01
CA PRO A 724 1.92 10.30 22.25
C PRO A 724 3.30 10.98 22.24
N VAL A 725 3.36 12.23 22.65
CA VAL A 725 4.64 12.94 22.81
C VAL A 725 5.43 12.31 23.95
N ARG A 726 6.71 12.02 23.69
CA ARG A 726 7.66 11.51 24.69
C ARG A 726 9.04 12.13 24.45
N ALA A 727 9.65 12.59 25.52
CA ALA A 727 11.05 13.03 25.54
C ALA A 727 11.91 11.99 26.28
N PHE A 728 13.03 11.62 25.69
CA PHE A 728 14.05 10.75 26.28
C PHE A 728 15.37 11.47 26.35
N VAL A 729 16.12 11.21 27.41
CA VAL A 729 17.47 11.77 27.57
C VAL A 729 18.46 10.63 27.67
N ASP A 730 19.56 10.71 26.88
CA ASP A 730 20.61 9.73 26.84
C ASP A 730 21.98 10.43 27.04
N ASN A 731 22.56 10.21 28.19
CA ASN A 731 23.88 10.76 28.53
C ASN A 731 25.04 9.82 28.19
N LEU A 732 24.77 8.63 27.68
CA LEU A 732 25.81 7.69 27.27
C LEU A 732 26.19 7.84 25.80
N ALA A 733 25.34 8.51 25.01
CA ALA A 733 25.46 8.59 23.57
C ALA A 733 26.59 9.51 23.07
N SER A 734 27.01 10.50 23.84
CA SER A 734 28.14 11.41 23.53
C SER A 734 28.92 11.73 24.78
N ASP A 735 30.22 11.92 24.66
CA ASP A 735 31.09 12.34 25.78
C ASP A 735 30.97 13.85 26.08
N LYS A 736 30.55 14.64 25.07
CA LYS A 736 30.57 16.11 25.14
C LYS A 736 29.16 16.70 25.37
N CYS A 737 28.11 16.03 24.91
CA CYS A 737 26.75 16.57 24.92
C CYS A 737 25.79 15.62 25.67
N THR A 738 24.66 16.19 26.11
CA THR A 738 23.49 15.44 26.52
C THR A 738 22.61 15.27 25.29
N LEU A 739 22.16 14.07 25.01
CA LEU A 739 21.24 13.78 23.90
C LEU A 739 19.81 13.81 24.40
N ILE A 740 18.95 14.56 23.68
CA ILE A 740 17.51 14.59 23.92
C ILE A 740 16.79 14.09 22.68
N GLU A 741 16.06 12.97 22.77
CA GLU A 741 15.18 12.47 21.73
C GLU A 741 13.73 12.85 22.03
N VAL A 742 13.06 13.53 21.08
CA VAL A 742 11.65 13.95 21.20
C VAL A 742 10.84 13.24 20.12
N ASN A 743 9.84 12.46 20.57
CA ASN A 743 8.96 11.71 19.70
C ASN A 743 7.54 12.29 19.74
N GLY A 744 6.85 12.34 18.61
CA GLY A 744 5.47 12.81 18.54
C GLY A 744 4.82 12.62 17.18
N THR A 745 3.67 13.24 16.98
CA THR A 745 3.00 13.31 15.67
C THR A 745 3.61 14.45 14.85
N ASP A 746 3.88 14.23 13.56
CA ASP A 746 4.31 15.28 12.63
C ASP A 746 3.21 16.35 12.51
N ALA A 747 3.50 17.54 13.01
CA ALA A 747 2.54 18.63 13.08
C ALA A 747 3.24 19.98 12.86
N VAL A 748 2.48 20.95 12.35
CA VAL A 748 2.98 22.31 12.05
C VAL A 748 3.60 22.95 13.28
N GLY A 749 4.89 23.29 13.18
CA GLY A 749 5.63 23.97 14.26
C GLY A 749 6.08 23.05 15.41
N PHE A 750 6.06 21.71 15.25
CA PHE A 750 6.55 20.77 16.28
C PHE A 750 8.00 21.05 16.67
N LEU A 751 8.90 21.17 15.67
CA LEU A 751 10.30 21.48 15.87
C LEU A 751 10.50 22.84 16.58
N HIS A 752 9.75 23.87 16.17
CA HIS A 752 9.78 25.19 16.82
C HIS A 752 9.41 25.12 18.31
N LEU A 753 8.32 24.42 18.65
CA LEU A 753 7.88 24.27 20.05
C LEU A 753 8.90 23.50 20.89
N ALA A 754 9.47 22.42 20.34
CA ALA A 754 10.48 21.63 21.03
C ALA A 754 11.74 22.48 21.33
N THR A 755 12.22 23.22 20.35
CA THR A 755 13.41 24.08 20.48
C THR A 755 13.15 25.32 21.35
N HIS A 756 11.94 25.91 21.30
CA HIS A 756 11.53 26.98 22.19
C HIS A 756 11.47 26.50 23.66
N ALA A 757 11.00 25.28 23.93
CA ALA A 757 11.06 24.70 25.27
C ALA A 757 12.50 24.52 25.76
N MET A 758 13.42 24.11 24.88
CA MET A 758 14.85 23.98 25.20
C MET A 758 15.47 25.35 25.52
N THR A 759 15.14 26.40 24.77
CA THR A 759 15.58 27.76 25.05
C THR A 759 15.11 28.23 26.44
N ARG A 760 13.86 27.97 26.82
CA ARG A 760 13.35 28.29 28.17
C ARG A 760 14.08 27.54 29.28
N LEU A 761 14.57 26.34 29.00
CA LEU A 761 15.39 25.53 29.90
C LEU A 761 16.87 25.94 29.87
N ARG A 762 17.24 26.99 29.10
CA ARG A 762 18.60 27.48 28.92
C ARG A 762 19.56 26.42 28.39
N LEU A 763 19.08 25.59 27.46
CA LEU A 763 19.89 24.59 26.77
C LEU A 763 20.45 25.20 25.49
N GLN A 764 21.74 24.95 25.22
CA GLN A 764 22.37 25.27 23.95
C GLN A 764 22.33 24.04 23.03
N ILE A 765 21.79 24.19 21.82
CA ILE A 765 21.69 23.12 20.83
C ILE A 765 22.97 23.17 19.99
N VAL A 766 23.72 22.08 19.96
CA VAL A 766 24.96 21.90 19.20
C VAL A 766 24.67 21.31 17.81
N SER A 767 23.81 20.29 17.77
CA SER A 767 23.33 19.71 16.51
C SER A 767 21.92 19.12 16.69
N ALA A 768 21.18 19.00 15.59
CA ALA A 768 19.86 18.41 15.57
C ALA A 768 19.67 17.52 14.35
N HIS A 769 19.13 16.32 14.58
CA HIS A 769 18.77 15.36 13.54
C HIS A 769 17.25 15.19 13.55
N ILE A 770 16.59 15.65 12.48
CA ILE A 770 15.15 15.73 12.37
C ILE A 770 14.67 14.61 11.46
N TYR A 771 13.90 13.69 12.01
CA TYR A 771 13.49 12.50 11.26
C TYR A 771 11.98 12.27 11.31
N THR A 772 11.35 12.29 10.15
CA THR A 772 9.90 12.03 10.00
C THR A 772 9.65 10.65 9.39
N TYR A 773 8.89 9.81 10.12
CA TYR A 773 8.42 8.49 9.71
C TYR A 773 6.91 8.50 9.47
N GLY A 774 6.47 8.73 8.25
CA GLY A 774 5.05 8.89 7.97
C GLY A 774 4.46 10.09 8.71
N SER A 775 3.61 9.87 9.71
CA SER A 775 3.07 10.90 10.61
C SER A 775 3.79 11.00 11.96
N ARG A 776 4.86 10.25 12.18
CA ARG A 776 5.65 10.28 13.41
C ARG A 776 6.94 11.04 13.18
N VAL A 777 7.26 11.95 14.10
CA VAL A 777 8.58 12.59 14.18
C VAL A 777 9.42 11.96 15.28
N VAL A 778 10.73 11.91 15.04
CA VAL A 778 11.77 11.53 15.99
C VAL A 778 12.88 12.54 15.85
N ASP A 779 12.87 13.58 16.67
CA ASP A 779 13.85 14.66 16.63
C ASP A 779 14.88 14.43 17.71
N VAL A 780 16.16 14.44 17.34
CA VAL A 780 17.27 14.19 18.25
C VAL A 780 18.15 15.43 18.32
N PHE A 781 18.34 15.94 19.52
CA PHE A 781 19.13 17.13 19.80
C PHE A 781 20.34 16.78 20.65
N TYR A 782 21.50 17.25 20.27
CA TYR A 782 22.70 17.28 21.07
C TYR A 782 22.78 18.62 21.77
N VAL A 783 22.69 18.63 23.09
CA VAL A 783 22.61 19.87 23.86
C VAL A 783 23.68 19.93 24.97
N THR A 784 24.04 21.16 25.34
CA THR A 784 24.87 21.47 26.51
C THR A 784 24.11 22.45 27.41
N ASP A 785 24.67 22.73 28.60
CA ASP A 785 24.24 23.85 29.42
C ASP A 785 24.76 25.18 28.86
N ASN A 786 24.45 26.31 29.54
CA ASN A 786 24.91 27.65 29.15
C ASN A 786 26.44 27.85 29.19
N ASN A 787 27.17 26.94 29.85
CA ASN A 787 28.63 26.99 29.90
C ASN A 787 29.29 26.14 28.81
N GLY A 788 28.47 25.46 27.97
CA GLY A 788 28.95 24.52 26.97
C GLY A 788 29.31 23.15 27.55
N GLU A 789 28.86 22.84 28.79
CA GLU A 789 29.16 21.58 29.45
C GLU A 789 27.98 20.61 29.37
N LYS A 790 28.29 19.32 29.41
CA LYS A 790 27.33 18.24 29.42
C LYS A 790 26.52 18.23 30.73
N ILE A 791 25.21 18.08 30.64
CA ILE A 791 24.30 18.09 31.78
C ILE A 791 24.31 16.71 32.45
N VAL A 792 24.79 16.64 33.70
CA VAL A 792 24.91 15.38 34.43
C VAL A 792 23.95 15.25 35.63
N ASP A 793 23.30 16.34 36.05
CA ASP A 793 22.39 16.35 37.18
C ASP A 793 21.05 15.69 36.81
N GLU A 794 20.71 14.59 37.51
CA GLU A 794 19.49 13.81 37.24
C GLU A 794 18.20 14.64 37.42
N ALA A 795 18.15 15.56 38.39
CA ALA A 795 16.97 16.39 38.61
C ALA A 795 16.76 17.37 37.43
N ILE A 796 17.84 17.90 36.86
CA ILE A 796 17.78 18.75 35.67
C ILE A 796 17.33 17.91 34.46
N LEU A 797 17.87 16.68 34.28
CA LEU A 797 17.50 15.77 33.19
C LEU A 797 16.00 15.39 33.25
N ASP A 798 15.46 15.12 34.42
CA ASP A 798 14.04 14.83 34.60
C ASP A 798 13.13 16.06 34.39
N ASN A 799 13.58 17.25 34.78
CA ASN A 799 12.90 18.50 34.48
C ASN A 799 12.88 18.78 32.95
N ILE A 800 13.95 18.49 32.22
CA ILE A 800 14.01 18.61 30.77
C ILE A 800 12.94 17.71 30.12
N LYS A 801 12.90 16.41 30.50
CA LYS A 801 11.92 15.44 29.97
C LYS A 801 10.48 15.90 30.21
N SER A 802 10.18 16.31 31.44
CA SER A 802 8.81 16.71 31.83
C SER A 802 8.39 17.99 31.11
N THR A 803 9.21 19.02 31.10
CA THR A 803 8.89 20.33 30.50
C THR A 803 8.67 20.21 28.99
N ILE A 804 9.55 19.51 28.25
CA ILE A 804 9.40 19.34 26.79
C ILE A 804 8.12 18.55 26.49
N THR A 805 7.88 17.47 27.24
CA THR A 805 6.68 16.64 27.07
C THR A 805 5.40 17.43 27.33
N GLU A 806 5.37 18.24 28.39
CA GLU A 806 4.22 19.06 28.78
C GLU A 806 3.93 20.17 27.75
N VAL A 807 4.94 20.91 27.31
CA VAL A 807 4.79 21.99 26.31
C VAL A 807 4.19 21.45 25.01
N LEU A 808 4.73 20.35 24.52
CA LEU A 808 4.25 19.75 23.27
C LEU A 808 2.85 19.14 23.42
N ASN A 809 2.55 18.44 24.53
CA ASN A 809 1.22 17.90 24.77
C ASN A 809 0.15 19.00 24.86
N ASN A 810 0.42 20.10 25.57
CA ASN A 810 -0.52 21.22 25.70
C ASN A 810 -0.83 21.89 24.35
N ALA A 811 0.13 21.94 23.44
CA ALA A 811 -0.06 22.51 22.12
C ALA A 811 -0.89 21.63 21.15
N TYR A 812 -0.87 20.29 21.33
CA TYR A 812 -1.49 19.36 20.37
C TYR A 812 -2.68 18.55 20.91
N ILE A 813 -2.86 18.41 22.23
CA ILE A 813 -4.03 17.75 22.84
C ILE A 813 -5.20 18.72 23.02
N GLY A 814 -4.94 20.01 23.07
CA GLY A 814 -5.95 21.09 23.26
C GLY A 814 -6.52 21.67 21.94
N SER A 815 -6.16 21.15 20.78
CA SER A 815 -6.56 21.68 19.47
C SER A 815 -7.52 20.78 18.70
#